data_e2fa8d611d49b3ff0108ba839eec607a
#
_entry.id   e2fa8d611d49b3ff0108ba839eec607a
#
_cell.length_a   1.000
_cell.length_b   1.000
_cell.length_c   1.000
_cell.angle_alpha   90.00
_cell.angle_beta   90.00
_cell.angle_gamma   90.00
#
_symmetry.space_group_name_H-M   'P 1'
#
loop_
_entity.id
_entity.type
_entity.pdbx_description
1 polymer ?
#
loop_
_entity_poly.entity_id
_entity_poly.type
_entity_poly.pdbx_seq_one_letter_code
_entity_poly.pdbx_strand_id
1 'polypeptide(L)'
;MWLRYNRGMSKSSSSRKKSPKSRSGNKKTGFWRFMFRAGALGLVLLAGWMVYLDAVVTSRFEGRRFEVPSRVYARPLELYDGASVSAAGLERELELSGYRPGDGVRAGTYQRNGGRFVISTRGFLFPDGEEARRRLSLVVSGDRVSSFSVLAGPSAAIVRLEPARIGGIYPAHREDRVLVQLEDVPELLPLGLMAVEDRRFYDHFGVAPLSIARAMLANLKAGGIVQGGSTLTQQLVKNFFLSREQTLVRKGNEALMSVLLELHYDKDDILETYLNEVYLGQAGTRSIHGFGLASQFYFGESLKDLAPHQLALLIGMVKGPSYYNPRRHPERATARRNLVLDEMAEAGLLAEPELAKQKSRPLGVSAKPSFTENRYPAYIDLVHRHLARDYQQEDLQSEGLRIFTTLDPAVQHASETAVSKTLPKLANADVLEAALVVTAKDTGEVLALVGGKDPQFAGFNRAVDARRPMGSLIKPFTYLTALEQPDRYTLITPVKDTAFTLEFDDGRLWQPRNFDKQERGEVPLHLALSNSYNLPAVRVGLDVGIPKVQKTLRDFGVTTPISDYPSMLLGSVSLAPVEVAQMYQGLATGGFNTPLRTIREVTDADNEPLSRYNLKVDQVADPAAVHLVQYAMQETMQEGTGRSAYYTLPDQLTLAGKTGTTDDGRDAWFAGFSGDLVAVAWVGRDDNGPTVLTGASGALPVWSAMMAQIPQHGFSPVMPDGVQYHWVDAQAQALTGEGCANARLVPFITGSEPAMRTDCNGNIGGQIRSWFEGLFR
;
A
#
# COMPACT_ATOMS: atom_id res chain seq x y z
N MET A 1 52.40 -28.40 -27.69
CA MET A 1 53.49 -28.20 -28.66
C MET A 1 54.78 -28.47 -27.94
N TRP A 2 55.41 -29.56 -28.37
CA TRP A 2 56.80 -29.95 -28.32
C TRP A 2 57.51 -30.15 -26.97
N LEU A 3 57.76 -31.36 -26.61
CA LEU A 3 58.79 -32.42 -27.05
C LEU A 3 60.07 -32.31 -26.25
N ARG A 4 60.36 -33.36 -25.45
CA ARG A 4 61.38 -34.43 -25.72
C ARG A 4 62.79 -33.96 -25.52
N TYR A 5 63.67 -34.63 -24.82
CA TYR A 5 64.49 -35.84 -25.04
C TYR A 5 65.69 -35.69 -24.12
N ASN A 6 66.40 -36.52 -23.62
CA ASN A 6 66.69 -37.94 -23.66
C ASN A 6 68.01 -38.21 -22.87
N ARG A 7 68.09 -39.38 -22.31
CA ARG A 7 69.32 -40.28 -22.23
C ARG A 7 70.63 -39.65 -21.76
N GLY A 8 71.41 -40.29 -20.95
CA GLY A 8 71.73 -41.70 -20.76
C GLY A 8 73.03 -41.94 -20.04
N MET A 9 73.21 -43.20 -19.65
CA MET A 9 74.39 -44.01 -19.47
C MET A 9 75.40 -43.65 -18.34
N SER A 10 75.45 -44.46 -17.34
CA SER A 10 76.22 -45.65 -17.04
C SER A 10 77.72 -45.40 -16.75
N LYS A 11 78.15 -45.86 -15.57
CA LYS A 11 79.18 -46.85 -15.39
C LYS A 11 79.42 -47.20 -13.91
N SER A 12 79.32 -48.43 -13.67
CA SER A 12 79.88 -49.37 -12.74
C SER A 12 81.18 -48.97 -12.01
N SER A 13 81.30 -49.28 -10.72
CA SER A 13 82.17 -50.36 -10.27
C SER A 13 82.25 -50.48 -8.73
N SER A 14 82.14 -51.72 -8.35
CA SER A 14 82.81 -52.50 -7.33
C SER A 14 82.67 -52.12 -5.82
N SER A 15 81.94 -52.98 -5.20
CA SER A 15 82.31 -53.88 -4.06
C SER A 15 83.08 -53.31 -2.87
N ARG A 16 82.39 -53.31 -1.70
CA ARG A 16 82.96 -54.00 -0.48
C ARG A 16 81.85 -54.30 0.52
N LYS A 17 81.68 -55.57 0.78
CA LYS A 17 80.79 -56.09 1.85
C LYS A 17 81.29 -55.60 3.20
N LYS A 18 80.42 -55.07 4.04
CA LYS A 18 80.49 -55.16 5.51
C LYS A 18 79.11 -55.49 6.09
N SER A 19 79.13 -56.52 6.91
CA SER A 19 78.01 -57.18 7.59
C SER A 19 77.16 -56.25 8.41
N PRO A 20 75.86 -56.58 8.65
CA PRO A 20 74.91 -55.77 9.36
C PRO A 20 75.02 -55.97 10.88
N LYS A 21 75.24 -54.90 11.62
CA LYS A 21 74.92 -54.86 13.06
C LYS A 21 73.40 -54.61 13.22
N SER A 22 72.74 -55.62 13.81
CA SER A 22 71.36 -55.52 14.26
C SER A 22 71.21 -54.35 15.26
N ARG A 23 70.43 -53.31 14.88
CA ARG A 23 69.86 -52.37 15.83
C ARG A 23 68.35 -52.63 15.87
N SER A 24 67.92 -53.49 16.82
CA SER A 24 66.58 -53.50 17.32
C SER A 24 66.41 -52.22 18.12
N GLY A 25 65.82 -51.18 17.53
CA GLY A 25 65.64 -49.88 18.14
C GLY A 25 64.34 -49.26 17.70
N ASN A 26 63.32 -49.45 18.46
CA ASN A 26 62.19 -48.46 18.73
C ASN A 26 61.31 -48.03 17.58
N LYS A 27 60.61 -48.93 16.91
CA LYS A 27 59.50 -48.59 15.97
C LYS A 27 58.28 -48.01 16.75
N LYS A 28 58.16 -48.21 18.07
CA LYS A 28 57.05 -47.69 18.86
C LYS A 28 57.14 -46.19 19.13
N THR A 29 58.31 -45.59 19.31
CA THR A 29 58.49 -44.15 19.57
C THR A 29 58.25 -43.29 18.31
N GLY A 30 58.47 -43.77 17.12
CA GLY A 30 58.18 -43.09 15.86
C GLY A 30 56.64 -42.98 15.59
N PHE A 31 55.95 -44.10 15.87
CA PHE A 31 54.50 -44.16 15.75
C PHE A 31 53.78 -43.20 16.74
N TRP A 32 54.19 -43.16 18.02
CA TRP A 32 53.63 -42.24 18.99
C TRP A 32 53.92 -40.76 18.69
N ARG A 33 55.10 -40.43 18.14
CA ARG A 33 55.44 -39.08 17.68
C ARG A 33 54.63 -38.68 16.47
N PHE A 34 54.40 -39.60 15.52
CA PHE A 34 53.53 -39.39 14.40
C PHE A 34 52.06 -39.15 14.83
N MET A 35 51.56 -40.03 15.71
CA MET A 35 50.21 -39.87 16.29
C MET A 35 50.03 -38.55 17.05
N PHE A 36 51.07 -38.15 17.83
CA PHE A 36 51.04 -36.84 18.52
C PHE A 36 51.06 -35.66 17.57
N ARG A 37 51.88 -35.71 16.49
CA ARG A 37 51.93 -34.66 15.46
C ARG A 37 50.64 -34.61 14.65
N ALA A 38 50.10 -35.74 14.27
CA ALA A 38 48.81 -35.85 13.59
C ALA A 38 47.65 -35.33 14.47
N GLY A 39 47.69 -35.67 15.78
CA GLY A 39 46.76 -35.15 16.76
C GLY A 39 46.89 -33.62 16.97
N ALA A 40 48.11 -33.10 17.05
CA ALA A 40 48.37 -31.68 17.15
C ALA A 40 47.91 -30.92 15.92
N LEU A 41 48.17 -31.45 14.70
CA LEU A 41 47.68 -30.88 13.44
C LEU A 41 46.13 -30.90 13.39
N GLY A 42 45.50 -32.03 13.84
CA GLY A 42 44.06 -32.16 13.96
C GLY A 42 43.46 -31.14 14.90
N LEU A 43 44.12 -30.85 16.04
CA LEU A 43 43.69 -29.83 16.98
C LEU A 43 43.79 -28.41 16.39
N VAL A 44 44.87 -28.11 15.66
CA VAL A 44 45.01 -26.81 14.99
C VAL A 44 43.94 -26.61 13.91
N LEU A 45 43.67 -27.66 13.12
CA LEU A 45 42.60 -27.60 12.11
C LEU A 45 41.21 -27.46 12.76
N LEU A 46 40.98 -28.16 13.84
CA LEU A 46 39.71 -28.05 14.64
C LEU A 46 39.58 -26.64 15.23
N ALA A 47 40.66 -26.09 15.78
CA ALA A 47 40.66 -24.74 16.31
C ALA A 47 40.37 -23.70 15.21
N GLY A 48 41.00 -23.83 14.05
CA GLY A 48 40.71 -22.97 12.89
C GLY A 48 39.26 -23.10 12.39
N TRP A 49 38.74 -24.33 12.41
CA TRP A 49 37.34 -24.59 12.08
C TRP A 49 36.37 -23.97 13.11
N MET A 50 36.69 -24.06 14.42
CA MET A 50 35.93 -23.44 15.49
C MET A 50 35.90 -21.91 15.32
N VAL A 51 37.03 -21.27 15.05
CA VAL A 51 37.08 -19.80 14.79
C VAL A 51 36.23 -19.42 13.58
N TYR A 52 36.26 -20.22 12.52
CA TYR A 52 35.39 -19.99 11.36
C TYR A 52 33.89 -20.11 11.71
N LEU A 53 33.53 -21.19 12.44
CA LEU A 53 32.12 -21.37 12.87
C LEU A 53 31.67 -20.26 13.83
N ASP A 54 32.55 -19.78 14.70
CA ASP A 54 32.31 -18.69 15.63
C ASP A 54 32.00 -17.38 14.87
N ALA A 55 32.84 -17.02 13.91
CA ALA A 55 32.59 -15.87 13.06
C ALA A 55 31.29 -15.98 12.26
N VAL A 56 30.91 -17.18 11.82
CA VAL A 56 29.63 -17.43 11.14
C VAL A 56 28.45 -17.28 12.09
N VAL A 57 28.57 -17.77 13.33
CA VAL A 57 27.52 -17.69 14.35
C VAL A 57 27.27 -16.24 14.71
N THR A 58 28.31 -15.49 15.11
CA THR A 58 28.17 -14.10 15.55
C THR A 58 27.66 -13.19 14.44
N SER A 59 28.30 -13.21 13.25
CA SER A 59 27.90 -12.29 12.15
C SER A 59 26.50 -12.53 11.62
N ARG A 60 26.04 -13.79 11.56
CA ARG A 60 24.69 -14.10 11.06
C ARG A 60 23.62 -13.97 12.11
N PHE A 61 23.93 -14.25 13.37
CA PHE A 61 22.96 -14.14 14.44
C PHE A 61 22.63 -12.68 14.74
N GLU A 62 23.64 -11.82 14.83
CA GLU A 62 23.45 -10.39 14.99
C GLU A 62 22.72 -9.78 13.78
N GLY A 63 23.15 -10.08 12.56
CA GLY A 63 22.54 -9.51 11.36
C GLY A 63 21.07 -9.87 11.14
N ARG A 64 20.63 -11.08 11.55
CA ARG A 64 19.23 -11.51 11.36
C ARG A 64 18.32 -11.27 12.58
N ARG A 65 18.88 -11.20 13.77
CA ARG A 65 18.11 -10.98 15.02
C ARG A 65 17.42 -9.63 15.01
N PHE A 66 18.05 -8.63 14.39
CA PHE A 66 17.59 -7.24 14.36
C PHE A 66 16.85 -6.84 13.08
N GLU A 67 16.69 -7.73 12.10
CA GLU A 67 15.88 -7.46 10.91
C GLU A 67 14.38 -7.49 11.24
N VAL A 68 13.85 -6.38 11.73
CA VAL A 68 12.41 -6.18 11.93
C VAL A 68 11.82 -5.50 10.71
N PRO A 69 10.95 -6.17 9.91
CA PRO A 69 10.31 -5.53 8.77
C PRO A 69 9.46 -4.34 9.18
N SER A 70 9.51 -3.28 8.39
CA SER A 70 8.65 -2.12 8.59
C SER A 70 7.18 -2.47 8.44
N ARG A 71 6.33 -1.87 9.27
CA ARG A 71 4.88 -2.08 9.30
C ARG A 71 4.18 -0.88 8.68
N VAL A 72 3.29 -1.12 7.75
CA VAL A 72 2.53 -0.08 7.06
C VAL A 72 1.09 -0.10 7.54
N TYR A 73 0.63 1.05 8.05
CA TYR A 73 -0.70 1.24 8.61
C TYR A 73 -1.54 2.17 7.74
N ALA A 74 -2.83 1.87 7.62
CA ALA A 74 -3.84 2.80 7.10
C ALA A 74 -4.04 3.99 8.05
N ARG A 75 -4.85 4.97 7.65
CA ARG A 75 -5.31 5.98 8.59
C ARG A 75 -6.13 5.36 9.72
N PRO A 76 -6.08 5.89 10.95
CA PRO A 76 -7.01 5.50 11.99
C PRO A 76 -8.44 5.96 11.66
N LEU A 77 -9.44 5.18 12.06
CA LEU A 77 -10.83 5.64 12.05
C LEU A 77 -11.11 6.40 13.36
N GLU A 78 -11.58 7.64 13.22
CA GLU A 78 -11.98 8.48 14.34
C GLU A 78 -13.49 8.35 14.59
N LEU A 79 -13.88 8.04 15.82
CA LEU A 79 -15.25 7.87 16.25
C LEU A 79 -15.66 8.98 17.22
N TYR A 80 -16.70 9.72 16.83
CA TYR A 80 -17.31 10.82 17.59
C TYR A 80 -18.75 11.06 17.11
N ASP A 81 -19.52 11.88 17.83
CA ASP A 81 -20.88 12.24 17.40
C ASP A 81 -20.84 13.03 16.09
N GLY A 82 -21.49 12.53 15.05
CA GLY A 82 -21.49 13.11 13.71
C GLY A 82 -20.42 12.57 12.78
N ALA A 83 -19.52 11.66 13.22
CA ALA A 83 -18.52 11.05 12.36
C ALA A 83 -19.15 10.40 11.13
N SER A 84 -18.55 10.64 9.97
CA SER A 84 -19.05 10.16 8.67
C SER A 84 -18.60 8.71 8.44
N VAL A 85 -19.47 7.76 8.73
CA VAL A 85 -19.24 6.32 8.52
C VAL A 85 -20.57 5.59 8.43
N SER A 86 -20.71 4.71 7.45
CA SER A 86 -21.87 3.80 7.37
C SER A 86 -21.68 2.59 8.29
N ALA A 87 -22.77 1.92 8.67
CA ALA A 87 -22.69 0.71 9.51
C ALA A 87 -21.88 -0.41 8.85
N ALA A 88 -21.96 -0.58 7.53
CA ALA A 88 -21.15 -1.54 6.79
C ALA A 88 -19.70 -1.11 6.69
N GLY A 89 -19.44 0.20 6.56
CA GLY A 89 -18.08 0.78 6.57
C GLY A 89 -17.39 0.57 7.91
N LEU A 90 -18.08 0.86 9.00
CA LEU A 90 -17.55 0.64 10.36
C LEU A 90 -17.22 -0.83 10.62
N GLU A 91 -18.12 -1.75 10.27
CA GLU A 91 -17.89 -3.18 10.46
C GLU A 91 -16.67 -3.65 9.68
N ARG A 92 -16.52 -3.18 8.43
CA ARG A 92 -15.33 -3.47 7.62
C ARG A 92 -14.04 -2.92 8.24
N GLU A 93 -14.04 -1.68 8.72
CA GLU A 93 -12.86 -1.10 9.41
C GLU A 93 -12.48 -1.93 10.64
N LEU A 94 -13.47 -2.37 11.42
CA LEU A 94 -13.26 -3.27 12.56
C LEU A 94 -12.63 -4.61 12.12
N GLU A 95 -13.19 -5.25 11.08
CA GLU A 95 -12.65 -6.51 10.55
C GLU A 95 -11.22 -6.34 10.00
N LEU A 96 -10.94 -5.23 9.31
CA LEU A 96 -9.62 -4.91 8.76
C LEU A 96 -8.59 -4.72 9.89
N SER A 97 -8.99 -4.12 11.01
CA SER A 97 -8.17 -3.97 12.21
C SER A 97 -8.17 -5.23 13.09
N GLY A 98 -8.74 -6.35 12.62
CA GLY A 98 -8.74 -7.64 13.30
C GLY A 98 -9.70 -7.74 14.46
N TYR A 99 -10.72 -6.88 14.55
CA TYR A 99 -11.81 -7.05 15.50
C TYR A 99 -12.74 -8.17 15.07
N ARG A 100 -13.36 -8.83 16.04
CA ARG A 100 -14.26 -9.96 15.80
C ARG A 100 -15.65 -9.72 16.35
N PRO A 101 -16.69 -10.24 15.67
CA PRO A 101 -18.01 -10.33 16.27
C PRO A 101 -17.95 -11.10 17.60
N GLY A 102 -18.57 -10.57 18.66
CA GLY A 102 -18.56 -11.15 19.99
C GLY A 102 -19.47 -10.43 20.95
N ASP A 103 -19.16 -10.48 22.23
CA ASP A 103 -19.95 -9.86 23.29
C ASP A 103 -19.70 -8.34 23.45
N GLY A 104 -18.69 -7.79 22.76
CA GLY A 104 -18.27 -6.40 22.94
C GLY A 104 -17.70 -6.09 24.33
N VAL A 105 -17.24 -7.10 25.07
CA VAL A 105 -16.63 -6.95 26.39
C VAL A 105 -15.13 -7.22 26.35
N ARG A 106 -14.73 -8.31 25.69
CA ARG A 106 -13.32 -8.63 25.51
C ARG A 106 -12.67 -7.67 24.52
N ALA A 107 -11.46 -7.19 24.81
CA ALA A 107 -10.69 -6.32 23.91
C ALA A 107 -10.56 -6.95 22.53
N GLY A 108 -10.74 -6.14 21.47
CA GLY A 108 -10.72 -6.59 20.08
C GLY A 108 -12.01 -7.30 19.63
N THR A 109 -13.11 -7.16 20.38
CA THR A 109 -14.42 -7.68 19.97
C THR A 109 -15.45 -6.55 19.80
N TYR A 110 -16.44 -6.79 18.95
CA TYR A 110 -17.59 -5.91 18.80
C TYR A 110 -18.90 -6.70 18.75
N GLN A 111 -19.95 -6.08 19.25
CA GLN A 111 -21.32 -6.56 19.11
C GLN A 111 -22.09 -5.59 18.20
N ARG A 112 -22.78 -6.12 17.19
CA ARG A 112 -23.63 -5.35 16.29
C ARG A 112 -25.08 -5.75 16.42
N ASN A 113 -25.96 -4.77 16.53
CA ASN A 113 -27.42 -4.97 16.48
C ASN A 113 -28.03 -3.86 15.59
N GLY A 114 -28.23 -4.17 14.31
CA GLY A 114 -28.60 -3.18 13.30
C GLY A 114 -27.54 -2.08 13.14
N GLY A 115 -27.92 -0.84 13.43
CA GLY A 115 -27.00 0.31 13.44
C GLY A 115 -26.28 0.55 14.77
N ARG A 116 -26.62 -0.21 15.83
CA ARG A 116 -25.96 -0.09 17.15
C ARG A 116 -24.74 -1.00 17.23
N PHE A 117 -23.63 -0.43 17.68
CA PHE A 117 -22.38 -1.14 17.93
C PHE A 117 -21.97 -0.97 19.39
N VAL A 118 -21.43 -2.05 19.98
CA VAL A 118 -20.65 -2.01 21.21
C VAL A 118 -19.29 -2.55 20.89
N ILE A 119 -18.23 -1.74 21.09
CA ILE A 119 -16.87 -2.06 20.68
C ILE A 119 -15.96 -1.99 21.90
N SER A 120 -15.14 -3.02 22.13
CA SER A 120 -14.07 -3.00 23.12
C SER A 120 -12.73 -2.83 22.43
N THR A 121 -12.12 -1.63 22.52
CA THR A 121 -10.84 -1.31 21.87
C THR A 121 -9.69 -2.00 22.59
N ARG A 122 -8.56 -2.22 21.86
CA ARG A 122 -7.33 -2.80 22.43
C ARG A 122 -6.41 -1.75 23.04
N GLY A 123 -6.57 -0.49 22.65
CA GLY A 123 -5.59 0.55 22.84
C GLY A 123 -4.48 0.48 21.78
N PHE A 124 -3.85 1.61 21.52
CA PHE A 124 -2.78 1.68 20.50
C PHE A 124 -1.84 2.85 20.81
N LEU A 125 -0.55 2.64 20.62
CA LEU A 125 0.45 3.68 20.73
C LEU A 125 0.59 4.39 19.38
N PHE A 126 -0.01 5.58 19.25
CA PHE A 126 0.12 6.46 18.11
C PHE A 126 1.38 7.30 18.22
N PRO A 127 1.88 7.91 17.14
CA PRO A 127 3.03 8.80 17.19
C PRO A 127 2.87 10.02 18.11
N ASP A 128 1.63 10.46 18.32
CA ASP A 128 1.25 11.61 19.15
C ASP A 128 0.82 11.22 20.57
N GLY A 129 0.85 9.94 20.92
CA GLY A 129 0.55 9.44 22.26
C GLY A 129 -0.27 8.15 22.29
N GLU A 130 -0.45 7.60 23.50
CA GLU A 130 -1.19 6.38 23.73
C GLU A 130 -2.70 6.59 23.70
N GLU A 131 -3.40 5.82 22.89
CA GLU A 131 -4.87 5.70 22.91
C GLU A 131 -5.26 4.55 23.87
N ALA A 132 -5.87 4.88 24.99
CA ALA A 132 -6.21 3.91 26.03
C ALA A 132 -7.31 2.93 25.57
N ARG A 133 -7.35 1.75 26.20
CA ARG A 133 -8.46 0.80 26.00
C ARG A 133 -9.77 1.39 26.49
N ARG A 134 -10.83 1.26 25.68
CA ARG A 134 -12.18 1.73 26.00
C ARG A 134 -13.23 0.73 25.55
N ARG A 135 -14.39 0.80 26.20
CA ARG A 135 -15.60 0.16 25.71
C ARG A 135 -16.55 1.26 25.25
N LEU A 136 -16.91 1.20 23.98
CA LEU A 136 -17.69 2.24 23.28
C LEU A 136 -19.09 1.72 22.97
N SER A 137 -20.08 2.60 23.00
CA SER A 137 -21.40 2.36 22.40
C SER A 137 -21.68 3.48 21.41
N LEU A 138 -22.07 3.11 20.20
CA LEU A 138 -22.44 4.06 19.18
C LEU A 138 -23.62 3.56 18.33
N VAL A 139 -24.35 4.50 17.76
CA VAL A 139 -25.45 4.25 16.82
C VAL A 139 -25.11 4.93 15.50
N VAL A 140 -25.10 4.16 14.43
CA VAL A 140 -24.93 4.65 13.07
C VAL A 140 -26.30 4.71 12.40
N SER A 141 -26.68 5.89 11.91
CA SER A 141 -27.92 6.14 11.19
C SER A 141 -27.57 6.71 9.80
N GLY A 142 -27.93 5.98 8.74
CA GLY A 142 -27.44 6.30 7.40
C GLY A 142 -25.92 6.20 7.33
N ASP A 143 -25.28 7.31 7.00
CA ASP A 143 -23.82 7.42 6.83
C ASP A 143 -23.14 8.24 7.94
N ARG A 144 -23.79 8.37 9.12
CA ARG A 144 -23.25 9.14 10.25
C ARG A 144 -23.48 8.45 11.59
N VAL A 145 -22.54 8.66 12.50
CA VAL A 145 -22.69 8.33 13.91
C VAL A 145 -23.69 9.34 14.52
N SER A 146 -24.84 8.84 14.94
CA SER A 146 -25.92 9.67 15.54
C SER A 146 -25.87 9.70 17.06
N SER A 147 -25.08 8.83 17.68
CA SER A 147 -24.86 8.80 19.13
C SER A 147 -23.55 8.07 19.41
N PHE A 148 -22.72 8.68 20.23
CA PHE A 148 -21.42 8.12 20.66
C PHE A 148 -21.29 8.25 22.19
N SER A 149 -20.85 7.18 22.86
CA SER A 149 -20.58 7.20 24.31
C SER A 149 -19.49 6.20 24.71
N VAL A 150 -18.70 6.57 25.71
CA VAL A 150 -17.72 5.69 26.36
C VAL A 150 -18.39 4.99 27.55
N LEU A 151 -18.53 3.66 27.48
CA LEU A 151 -19.14 2.84 28.54
C LEU A 151 -18.16 2.46 29.65
N ALA A 152 -16.87 2.32 29.31
CA ALA A 152 -15.79 2.03 30.26
C ALA A 152 -14.45 2.52 29.73
N GLY A 153 -13.53 2.86 30.63
CA GLY A 153 -12.25 3.48 30.34
C GLY A 153 -12.28 5.00 30.49
N PRO A 154 -11.18 5.71 30.18
CA PRO A 154 -11.12 7.18 30.24
C PRO A 154 -12.13 7.83 29.33
N SER A 155 -12.82 8.90 29.78
CA SER A 155 -13.74 9.67 28.92
C SER A 155 -13.00 10.34 27.78
N ALA A 156 -13.62 10.36 26.60
CA ALA A 156 -13.09 11.05 25.42
C ALA A 156 -14.24 11.46 24.50
N ALA A 157 -14.15 12.64 23.90
CA ALA A 157 -15.10 13.13 22.90
C ALA A 157 -14.83 12.48 21.52
N ILE A 158 -13.57 12.17 21.23
CA ILE A 158 -13.11 11.50 20.01
C ILE A 158 -12.28 10.29 20.44
N VAL A 159 -12.50 9.14 19.83
CA VAL A 159 -11.71 7.92 20.02
C VAL A 159 -11.21 7.43 18.67
N ARG A 160 -9.90 7.24 18.55
CA ARG A 160 -9.27 6.62 17.39
C ARG A 160 -9.23 5.11 17.57
N LEU A 161 -9.74 4.38 16.61
CA LEU A 161 -9.48 2.95 16.54
C LEU A 161 -8.05 2.68 16.10
N GLU A 162 -7.47 1.57 16.53
CA GLU A 162 -6.17 1.14 16.04
C GLU A 162 -6.20 1.03 14.51
N PRO A 163 -5.21 1.60 13.79
CA PRO A 163 -5.21 1.60 12.35
C PRO A 163 -4.99 0.20 11.80
N ALA A 164 -5.69 -0.15 10.72
CA ALA A 164 -5.50 -1.43 10.07
C ALA A 164 -4.07 -1.54 9.52
N ARG A 165 -3.37 -2.63 9.83
CA ARG A 165 -2.12 -2.96 9.18
C ARG A 165 -2.41 -3.40 7.74
N ILE A 166 -1.92 -2.65 6.75
CA ILE A 166 -2.19 -2.87 5.32
C ILE A 166 -1.06 -3.59 4.60
N GLY A 167 0.12 -3.67 5.21
CA GLY A 167 1.27 -4.33 4.64
C GLY A 167 2.52 -4.20 5.49
N GLY A 168 3.65 -4.52 4.87
CA GLY A 168 4.99 -4.34 5.41
C GLY A 168 6.02 -4.23 4.29
N ILE A 169 7.19 -3.70 4.63
CA ILE A 169 8.35 -3.66 3.73
C ILE A 169 9.33 -4.72 4.22
N TYR A 170 9.52 -5.74 3.40
CA TYR A 170 10.26 -6.96 3.76
C TYR A 170 11.60 -7.04 3.04
N PRO A 171 12.62 -7.71 3.63
CA PRO A 171 13.85 -8.05 2.95
C PRO A 171 13.59 -8.89 1.67
N ALA A 172 14.55 -8.88 0.75
CA ALA A 172 14.45 -9.53 -0.55
C ALA A 172 14.16 -11.05 -0.49
N HIS A 173 14.34 -11.70 0.65
CA HIS A 173 14.10 -13.14 0.87
C HIS A 173 12.65 -13.53 1.11
N ARG A 174 11.68 -12.58 1.08
CA ARG A 174 10.22 -12.80 1.16
C ARG A 174 9.75 -13.64 2.35
N GLU A 175 10.43 -13.57 3.48
CA GLU A 175 9.98 -14.21 4.71
C GLU A 175 9.19 -13.21 5.53
N ASP A 176 7.88 -13.38 5.61
CA ASP A 176 7.02 -12.62 6.54
C ASP A 176 7.34 -13.04 7.97
N ARG A 177 7.57 -12.07 8.85
CA ARG A 177 7.78 -12.31 10.27
C ARG A 177 6.88 -11.38 11.11
N VAL A 178 6.29 -11.93 12.14
CA VAL A 178 5.70 -11.17 13.22
C VAL A 178 6.56 -11.46 14.43
N LEU A 179 7.56 -10.59 14.63
CA LEU A 179 8.47 -10.77 15.77
C LEU A 179 7.73 -10.54 17.07
N VAL A 180 8.07 -11.35 18.06
CA VAL A 180 7.57 -11.29 19.41
C VAL A 180 8.75 -11.18 20.36
N GLN A 181 8.67 -10.33 21.37
CA GLN A 181 9.60 -10.28 22.48
C GLN A 181 9.19 -11.33 23.51
N LEU A 182 10.14 -11.92 24.20
CA LEU A 182 9.86 -13.00 25.15
C LEU A 182 8.91 -12.53 26.27
N GLU A 183 9.01 -11.28 26.68
CA GLU A 183 8.14 -10.64 27.69
C GLU A 183 6.68 -10.43 27.22
N ASP A 184 6.46 -10.34 25.92
CA ASP A 184 5.12 -10.18 25.31
C ASP A 184 4.42 -11.51 25.02
N VAL A 185 5.12 -12.64 25.19
CA VAL A 185 4.62 -13.99 24.91
C VAL A 185 3.89 -14.54 26.14
N PRO A 186 2.71 -15.20 26.00
CA PRO A 186 2.09 -15.89 27.12
C PRO A 186 3.06 -16.88 27.78
N GLU A 187 3.27 -16.75 29.06
CA GLU A 187 4.22 -17.58 29.85
C GLU A 187 4.03 -19.09 29.59
N LEU A 188 2.81 -19.49 29.32
CA LEU A 188 2.46 -20.88 29.00
C LEU A 188 3.11 -21.41 27.71
N LEU A 189 3.47 -20.54 26.74
CA LEU A 189 4.08 -20.96 25.48
C LEU A 189 5.55 -21.41 25.69
N PRO A 190 6.47 -20.59 26.21
CA PRO A 190 7.84 -21.01 26.42
C PRO A 190 7.93 -22.19 27.42
N LEU A 191 7.16 -22.19 28.49
CA LEU A 191 7.14 -23.31 29.44
C LEU A 191 6.61 -24.61 28.82
N GLY A 192 5.53 -24.53 28.02
CA GLY A 192 4.99 -25.68 27.31
C GLY A 192 5.92 -26.19 26.22
N LEU A 193 6.61 -25.29 25.50
CA LEU A 193 7.61 -25.66 24.51
C LEU A 193 8.78 -26.41 25.15
N MET A 194 9.29 -25.93 26.27
CA MET A 194 10.34 -26.60 27.02
C MET A 194 9.87 -27.96 27.57
N ALA A 195 8.66 -28.05 28.10
CA ALA A 195 8.12 -29.31 28.61
C ALA A 195 8.07 -30.41 27.54
N VAL A 196 7.84 -30.04 26.28
CA VAL A 196 7.68 -30.96 25.14
C VAL A 196 8.99 -31.24 24.42
N GLU A 197 9.79 -30.21 24.14
CA GLU A 197 10.95 -30.29 23.25
C GLU A 197 12.27 -30.39 24.03
N ASP A 198 12.41 -29.70 25.18
CA ASP A 198 13.66 -29.62 25.93
C ASP A 198 13.46 -29.28 27.40
N ARG A 199 13.03 -30.25 28.21
CA ARG A 199 12.69 -30.07 29.66
C ARG A 199 13.81 -29.47 30.53
N ARG A 200 15.05 -29.49 30.04
CA ARG A 200 16.23 -29.01 30.75
C ARG A 200 16.98 -27.94 29.99
N PHE A 201 16.22 -27.10 29.25
CA PHE A 201 16.79 -26.07 28.40
C PHE A 201 17.76 -25.14 29.14
N TYR A 202 17.42 -24.72 30.36
CA TYR A 202 18.28 -23.85 31.15
C TYR A 202 19.45 -24.58 31.85
N ASP A 203 19.47 -25.95 31.92
CA ASP A 203 20.44 -26.72 32.65
C ASP A 203 21.66 -27.21 31.81
N HIS A 204 21.57 -27.14 30.50
CA HIS A 204 22.65 -27.58 29.61
C HIS A 204 23.30 -26.43 28.88
N PHE A 205 24.43 -26.69 28.21
CA PHE A 205 25.21 -25.73 27.46
C PHE A 205 25.22 -26.10 25.95
N GLY A 206 24.14 -25.74 25.26
CA GLY A 206 23.92 -25.97 23.82
C GLY A 206 23.60 -27.42 23.43
N VAL A 207 24.19 -28.39 24.11
CA VAL A 207 24.03 -29.81 23.86
C VAL A 207 23.72 -30.55 25.16
N ALA A 208 22.81 -31.53 25.14
CA ALA A 208 22.43 -32.35 26.29
C ALA A 208 22.90 -33.80 26.11
N PRO A 209 24.16 -34.17 26.47
CA PRO A 209 24.71 -35.50 26.21
C PRO A 209 23.91 -36.63 26.86
N LEU A 210 23.35 -36.39 28.06
CA LEU A 210 22.52 -37.37 28.77
C LEU A 210 21.18 -37.62 28.06
N SER A 211 20.59 -36.58 27.46
CA SER A 211 19.36 -36.71 26.66
C SER A 211 19.63 -37.48 25.38
N ILE A 212 20.76 -37.25 24.72
CA ILE A 212 21.21 -38.01 23.56
C ILE A 212 21.39 -39.47 23.87
N ALA A 213 22.10 -39.79 24.96
CA ALA A 213 22.31 -41.18 25.41
C ALA A 213 20.99 -41.89 25.74
N ARG A 214 20.07 -41.23 26.44
CA ARG A 214 18.73 -41.75 26.76
C ARG A 214 17.91 -42.00 25.50
N ALA A 215 17.88 -41.05 24.57
CA ALA A 215 17.18 -41.20 23.30
C ALA A 215 17.77 -42.34 22.45
N MET A 216 19.08 -42.50 22.41
CA MET A 216 19.77 -43.60 21.74
C MET A 216 19.37 -44.97 22.31
N LEU A 217 19.32 -45.11 23.64
CA LEU A 217 18.87 -46.32 24.27
C LEU A 217 17.37 -46.62 24.02
N ALA A 218 16.51 -45.60 24.03
CA ALA A 218 15.08 -45.76 23.75
C ALA A 218 14.85 -46.20 22.30
N ASN A 219 15.55 -45.59 21.32
CA ASN A 219 15.47 -45.92 19.91
C ASN A 219 16.01 -47.33 19.61
N LEU A 220 17.11 -47.75 20.26
CA LEU A 220 17.64 -49.11 20.16
C LEU A 220 16.64 -50.15 20.68
N LYS A 221 15.99 -49.87 21.81
CA LYS A 221 14.97 -50.77 22.39
C LYS A 221 13.72 -50.88 21.53
N ALA A 222 13.32 -49.79 20.88
CA ALA A 222 12.13 -49.71 20.03
C ALA A 222 12.35 -50.18 18.56
N GLY A 223 13.60 -50.43 18.16
CA GLY A 223 13.93 -50.81 16.80
C GLY A 223 13.69 -49.70 15.74
N GLY A 224 13.53 -48.46 16.20
CA GLY A 224 13.23 -47.30 15.34
C GLY A 224 13.35 -45.97 16.09
N ILE A 225 13.23 -44.85 15.41
CA ILE A 225 13.35 -43.51 16.02
C ILE A 225 12.03 -43.16 16.70
N VAL A 226 11.96 -43.37 18.03
CA VAL A 226 10.79 -43.06 18.88
C VAL A 226 11.02 -41.81 19.74
N GLN A 227 12.29 -41.47 20.05
CA GLN A 227 12.63 -40.31 20.88
C GLN A 227 13.75 -39.47 20.26
N GLY A 228 13.54 -38.12 20.22
CA GLY A 228 14.56 -37.15 19.87
C GLY A 228 15.44 -36.76 21.05
N GLY A 229 16.71 -36.44 20.77
CA GLY A 229 17.66 -36.00 21.80
C GLY A 229 18.32 -34.66 21.48
N SER A 230 17.79 -33.89 20.52
CA SER A 230 18.30 -32.57 20.16
C SER A 230 17.70 -31.50 21.05
N THR A 231 18.49 -30.53 21.48
CA THR A 231 18.07 -29.38 22.27
C THR A 231 17.38 -28.32 21.42
N LEU A 232 16.65 -27.35 22.03
CA LEU A 232 16.11 -26.17 21.35
C LEU A 232 17.21 -25.37 20.65
N THR A 233 18.36 -25.18 21.28
CA THR A 233 19.54 -24.52 20.70
C THR A 233 20.03 -25.23 19.45
N GLN A 234 20.09 -26.58 19.45
CA GLN A 234 20.45 -27.37 18.28
C GLN A 234 19.40 -27.26 17.16
N GLN A 235 18.11 -27.18 17.50
CA GLN A 235 17.05 -26.96 16.54
C GLN A 235 17.12 -25.58 15.92
N LEU A 236 17.43 -24.53 16.72
CA LEU A 236 17.66 -23.18 16.22
C LEU A 236 18.85 -23.15 15.26
N VAL A 237 20.00 -23.66 15.67
CA VAL A 237 21.21 -23.73 14.83
C VAL A 237 20.95 -24.44 13.51
N LYS A 238 20.26 -25.57 13.56
CA LYS A 238 19.88 -26.33 12.35
C LYS A 238 19.03 -25.47 11.39
N ASN A 239 18.06 -24.73 11.90
CA ASN A 239 17.13 -23.95 11.07
C ASN A 239 17.76 -22.66 10.56
N PHE A 240 18.64 -22.05 11.35
CA PHE A 240 19.21 -20.73 11.11
C PHE A 240 20.49 -20.74 10.27
N PHE A 241 21.39 -21.71 10.49
CA PHE A 241 22.74 -21.72 9.91
C PHE A 241 23.00 -22.85 8.90
N LEU A 242 22.23 -23.96 8.98
CA LEU A 242 22.61 -25.20 8.30
C LEU A 242 21.63 -25.58 7.17
N SER A 243 22.14 -26.32 6.18
CA SER A 243 21.33 -26.88 5.10
C SER A 243 20.46 -28.06 5.59
N ARG A 244 19.45 -28.46 4.78
CA ARG A 244 18.55 -29.58 5.11
C ARG A 244 19.19 -30.97 4.94
N GLU A 245 20.47 -31.05 4.56
CA GLU A 245 21.18 -32.33 4.39
C GLU A 245 21.32 -33.10 5.71
N GLN A 246 21.19 -34.42 5.67
CA GLN A 246 21.30 -35.30 6.82
C GLN A 246 22.65 -36.03 6.84
N THR A 247 23.72 -35.29 7.17
CA THR A 247 25.10 -35.85 7.27
C THR A 247 25.62 -35.80 8.71
N LEU A 248 26.53 -36.70 9.06
CA LEU A 248 27.21 -36.69 10.37
C LEU A 248 28.03 -35.41 10.58
N VAL A 249 28.66 -34.90 9.50
CA VAL A 249 29.43 -33.66 9.53
C VAL A 249 28.53 -32.48 9.88
N ARG A 250 27.37 -32.39 9.23
CA ARG A 250 26.37 -31.38 9.57
C ARG A 250 25.91 -31.47 11.04
N LYS A 251 25.70 -32.71 11.54
CA LYS A 251 25.29 -32.91 12.94
C LYS A 251 26.41 -32.55 13.92
N GLY A 252 27.67 -32.76 13.54
CA GLY A 252 28.84 -32.29 14.30
C GLY A 252 28.93 -30.76 14.33
N ASN A 253 28.75 -30.10 13.21
CA ASN A 253 28.70 -28.63 13.14
C ASN A 253 27.54 -28.06 13.94
N GLU A 254 26.34 -28.68 13.89
CA GLU A 254 25.19 -28.31 14.68
C GLU A 254 25.52 -28.30 16.18
N ALA A 255 26.19 -29.36 16.68
CA ALA A 255 26.58 -29.43 18.07
C ALA A 255 27.62 -28.35 18.45
N LEU A 256 28.66 -28.17 17.61
CA LEU A 256 29.70 -27.16 17.87
C LEU A 256 29.12 -25.73 17.84
N MET A 257 28.32 -25.42 16.83
CA MET A 257 27.70 -24.10 16.72
C MET A 257 26.70 -23.83 17.84
N SER A 258 26.02 -24.87 18.36
CA SER A 258 25.11 -24.71 19.51
C SER A 258 25.86 -24.35 20.78
N VAL A 259 27.06 -24.90 20.98
CA VAL A 259 27.93 -24.53 22.09
C VAL A 259 28.46 -23.10 21.92
N LEU A 260 28.90 -22.75 20.71
CA LEU A 260 29.37 -21.40 20.39
C LEU A 260 28.26 -20.36 20.57
N LEU A 261 27.02 -20.67 20.17
CA LEU A 261 25.88 -19.77 20.33
C LEU A 261 25.63 -19.46 21.81
N GLU A 262 25.67 -20.47 22.70
CA GLU A 262 25.50 -20.30 24.16
C GLU A 262 26.72 -19.72 24.88
N LEU A 263 27.86 -19.57 24.17
CA LEU A 263 29.01 -18.79 24.66
C LEU A 263 28.81 -17.29 24.53
N HIS A 264 28.07 -16.86 23.49
CA HIS A 264 27.91 -15.46 23.15
C HIS A 264 26.56 -14.88 23.60
N TYR A 265 25.51 -15.70 23.68
CA TYR A 265 24.14 -15.27 23.94
C TYR A 265 23.52 -16.05 25.11
N ASP A 266 22.69 -15.39 25.89
CA ASP A 266 22.00 -16.02 26.98
C ASP A 266 20.82 -16.90 26.52
N LYS A 267 20.24 -17.65 27.44
CA LYS A 267 19.15 -18.59 27.15
C LYS A 267 17.88 -17.91 26.71
N ASP A 268 17.60 -16.73 27.23
CA ASP A 268 16.39 -15.97 26.89
C ASP A 268 16.49 -15.41 25.48
N ASP A 269 17.66 -14.92 25.09
CA ASP A 269 17.96 -14.49 23.71
C ASP A 269 17.78 -15.63 22.70
N ILE A 270 18.28 -16.81 23.04
CA ILE A 270 18.17 -18.00 22.20
C ILE A 270 16.73 -18.47 22.09
N LEU A 271 15.98 -18.44 23.16
CA LEU A 271 14.57 -18.82 23.22
C LEU A 271 13.71 -17.83 22.41
N GLU A 272 13.92 -16.53 22.59
CA GLU A 272 13.24 -15.49 21.81
C GLU A 272 13.49 -15.66 20.31
N THR A 273 14.76 -15.85 19.94
CA THR A 273 15.11 -16.11 18.53
C THR A 273 14.46 -17.39 18.02
N TYR A 274 14.38 -18.46 18.83
CA TYR A 274 13.71 -19.69 18.46
C TYR A 274 12.21 -19.48 18.21
N LEU A 275 11.53 -18.73 19.08
CA LEU A 275 10.11 -18.41 18.94
C LEU A 275 9.81 -17.64 17.66
N ASN A 276 10.77 -16.86 17.16
CA ASN A 276 10.66 -16.07 15.94
C ASN A 276 11.09 -16.81 14.67
N GLU A 277 11.92 -17.88 14.78
CA GLU A 277 12.54 -18.54 13.62
C GLU A 277 11.94 -19.91 13.27
N VAL A 278 11.29 -20.58 14.22
CA VAL A 278 10.83 -21.95 13.99
C VAL A 278 9.83 -22.02 12.83
N TYR A 279 10.07 -22.93 11.88
CA TYR A 279 9.16 -23.17 10.76
C TYR A 279 7.88 -23.87 11.25
N LEU A 280 6.72 -23.27 10.99
CA LEU A 280 5.41 -23.75 11.45
C LEU A 280 4.40 -23.99 10.32
N GLY A 281 4.77 -23.81 9.06
CA GLY A 281 3.87 -24.12 7.95
C GLY A 281 4.22 -23.44 6.63
N GLN A 282 3.32 -23.65 5.67
CA GLN A 282 3.43 -23.11 4.32
C GLN A 282 2.09 -22.53 3.86
N ALA A 283 2.13 -21.35 3.27
CA ALA A 283 1.01 -20.70 2.62
C ALA A 283 1.37 -20.38 1.16
N GLY A 284 0.87 -21.21 0.23
CA GLY A 284 1.28 -21.10 -1.17
C GLY A 284 2.80 -21.24 -1.32
N THR A 285 3.46 -20.23 -1.84
CA THR A 285 4.93 -20.17 -2.00
C THR A 285 5.67 -19.65 -0.77
N ARG A 286 4.97 -19.19 0.28
CA ARG A 286 5.56 -18.55 1.47
C ARG A 286 5.65 -19.51 2.64
N SER A 287 6.79 -19.49 3.34
CA SER A 287 7.01 -20.22 4.59
C SER A 287 6.50 -19.40 5.77
N ILE A 288 5.88 -20.10 6.75
CA ILE A 288 5.42 -19.52 8.02
C ILE A 288 6.50 -19.78 9.06
N HIS A 289 7.19 -18.73 9.45
CA HIS A 289 8.21 -18.76 10.48
C HIS A 289 7.78 -17.99 11.73
N GLY A 290 8.09 -18.53 12.89
CA GLY A 290 7.78 -17.97 14.20
C GLY A 290 6.34 -18.16 14.67
N PHE A 291 6.18 -18.16 16.01
CA PHE A 291 4.87 -18.34 16.64
C PHE A 291 3.94 -17.14 16.45
N GLY A 292 4.48 -15.92 16.36
CA GLY A 292 3.71 -14.72 16.14
C GLY A 292 2.96 -14.76 14.79
N LEU A 293 3.67 -15.08 13.70
CA LEU A 293 3.07 -15.24 12.39
C LEU A 293 2.14 -16.46 12.31
N ALA A 294 2.54 -17.57 12.92
CA ALA A 294 1.71 -18.78 12.95
C ALA A 294 0.38 -18.56 13.68
N SER A 295 0.38 -17.78 14.76
CA SER A 295 -0.84 -17.37 15.48
C SER A 295 -1.81 -16.65 14.54
N GLN A 296 -1.33 -15.64 13.84
CA GLN A 296 -2.13 -14.90 12.87
C GLN A 296 -2.59 -15.79 11.71
N PHE A 297 -1.69 -16.62 11.18
CA PHE A 297 -2.01 -17.50 10.07
C PHE A 297 -3.07 -18.53 10.39
N TYR A 298 -2.93 -19.25 11.50
CA TYR A 298 -3.85 -20.33 11.84
C TYR A 298 -5.12 -19.85 12.53
N PHE A 299 -5.02 -18.83 13.39
CA PHE A 299 -6.13 -18.41 14.23
C PHE A 299 -6.65 -17.00 13.88
N GLY A 300 -5.83 -16.16 13.22
CA GLY A 300 -6.12 -14.74 12.98
C GLY A 300 -6.11 -13.95 14.31
N GLU A 301 -5.37 -14.39 15.32
CA GLU A 301 -5.28 -13.80 16.66
C GLU A 301 -3.84 -13.41 16.98
N SER A 302 -3.68 -12.41 17.85
CA SER A 302 -2.36 -12.11 18.43
C SER A 302 -1.92 -13.29 19.30
N LEU A 303 -0.64 -13.57 19.33
CA LEU A 303 -0.08 -14.68 20.11
C LEU A 303 -0.46 -14.59 21.59
N LYS A 304 -0.50 -13.38 22.16
CA LYS A 304 -0.88 -13.12 23.55
C LYS A 304 -2.37 -13.41 23.87
N ASP A 305 -3.21 -13.49 22.86
CA ASP A 305 -4.65 -13.73 23.04
C ASP A 305 -5.03 -15.20 22.87
N LEU A 306 -4.07 -16.07 22.52
CA LEU A 306 -4.33 -17.50 22.29
C LEU A 306 -4.68 -18.25 23.58
N ALA A 307 -5.69 -19.11 23.45
CA ALA A 307 -6.06 -20.04 24.54
C ALA A 307 -5.06 -21.22 24.64
N PRO A 308 -4.95 -21.90 25.82
CA PRO A 308 -3.98 -23.00 26.04
C PRO A 308 -4.03 -24.10 24.96
N HIS A 309 -5.22 -24.49 24.47
CA HIS A 309 -5.34 -25.52 23.41
C HIS A 309 -4.79 -25.04 22.04
N GLN A 310 -4.82 -23.74 21.77
CA GLN A 310 -4.25 -23.16 20.56
C GLN A 310 -2.72 -23.08 20.65
N LEU A 311 -2.19 -22.68 21.81
CA LEU A 311 -0.75 -22.72 22.10
C LEU A 311 -0.21 -24.16 21.98
N ALA A 312 -0.90 -25.11 22.56
CA ALA A 312 -0.52 -26.54 22.49
C ALA A 312 -0.54 -27.07 21.05
N LEU A 313 -1.45 -26.58 20.21
CA LEU A 313 -1.47 -26.92 18.78
C LEU A 313 -0.21 -26.42 18.08
N LEU A 314 0.17 -25.16 18.27
CA LEU A 314 1.38 -24.60 17.66
C LEU A 314 2.65 -25.31 18.14
N ILE A 315 2.78 -25.58 19.43
CA ILE A 315 3.89 -26.37 20.00
C ILE A 315 3.93 -27.76 19.34
N GLY A 316 2.78 -28.41 19.22
CA GLY A 316 2.69 -29.73 18.61
C GLY A 316 3.12 -29.76 17.14
N MET A 317 2.92 -28.67 16.42
CA MET A 317 3.30 -28.53 15.02
C MET A 317 4.79 -28.41 14.79
N VAL A 318 5.59 -27.96 15.78
CA VAL A 318 7.05 -27.84 15.68
C VAL A 318 7.71 -29.14 15.20
N LYS A 319 7.22 -30.28 15.67
CA LYS A 319 7.74 -31.61 15.30
C LYS A 319 7.60 -31.94 13.81
N GLY A 320 6.59 -31.38 13.14
CA GLY A 320 6.36 -31.64 11.73
C GLY A 320 5.19 -30.82 11.18
N PRO A 321 5.41 -29.55 10.82
CA PRO A 321 4.34 -28.61 10.46
C PRO A 321 3.46 -29.07 9.29
N SER A 322 4.05 -29.71 8.29
CA SER A 322 3.28 -30.24 7.15
C SER A 322 2.46 -31.47 7.51
N TYR A 323 3.00 -32.34 8.39
CA TYR A 323 2.34 -33.57 8.80
C TYR A 323 1.18 -33.32 9.77
N TYR A 324 1.35 -32.34 10.66
CA TYR A 324 0.35 -31.93 11.64
C TYR A 324 -0.44 -30.67 11.24
N ASN A 325 -0.45 -30.31 9.94
CA ASN A 325 -1.18 -29.14 9.45
C ASN A 325 -2.68 -29.25 9.80
N PRO A 326 -3.24 -28.36 10.62
CA PRO A 326 -4.58 -28.50 11.17
C PRO A 326 -5.69 -28.31 10.11
N ARG A 327 -5.39 -27.63 9.00
CA ARG A 327 -6.35 -27.49 7.87
C ARG A 327 -6.37 -28.71 6.97
N ARG A 328 -5.22 -29.38 6.79
CA ARG A 328 -5.10 -30.58 5.93
C ARG A 328 -5.34 -31.89 6.66
N HIS A 329 -4.96 -31.94 7.94
CA HIS A 329 -4.96 -33.16 8.75
C HIS A 329 -5.51 -32.87 10.16
N PRO A 330 -6.80 -32.45 10.30
CA PRO A 330 -7.35 -32.00 11.59
C PRO A 330 -7.30 -33.06 12.68
N GLU A 331 -7.52 -34.36 12.35
CA GLU A 331 -7.47 -35.46 13.29
C GLU A 331 -6.06 -35.65 13.88
N ARG A 332 -5.02 -35.65 13.05
CA ARG A 332 -3.63 -35.76 13.48
C ARG A 332 -3.22 -34.56 14.35
N ALA A 333 -3.64 -33.37 13.94
CA ALA A 333 -3.40 -32.15 14.67
C ALA A 333 -4.06 -32.17 16.05
N THR A 334 -5.32 -32.66 16.12
CA THR A 334 -6.04 -32.84 17.40
C THR A 334 -5.33 -33.85 18.32
N ALA A 335 -4.96 -35.01 17.79
CA ALA A 335 -4.23 -36.02 18.57
C ALA A 335 -2.89 -35.47 19.09
N ARG A 336 -2.11 -34.74 18.25
CA ARG A 336 -0.83 -34.15 18.65
C ARG A 336 -1.02 -33.03 19.68
N ARG A 337 -2.04 -32.15 19.46
CA ARG A 337 -2.40 -31.12 20.46
C ARG A 337 -2.72 -31.72 21.82
N ASN A 338 -3.52 -32.79 21.86
CA ASN A 338 -3.91 -33.44 23.10
C ASN A 338 -2.69 -34.03 23.82
N LEU A 339 -1.76 -34.65 23.07
CA LEU A 339 -0.51 -35.12 23.63
C LEU A 339 0.32 -34.00 24.28
N VAL A 340 0.42 -32.84 23.59
CA VAL A 340 1.11 -31.66 24.15
C VAL A 340 0.42 -31.18 25.42
N LEU A 341 -0.91 -31.14 25.48
CA LEU A 341 -1.66 -30.76 26.67
C LEU A 341 -1.40 -31.74 27.83
N ASP A 342 -1.26 -33.04 27.54
CA ASP A 342 -0.89 -34.05 28.56
C ASP A 342 0.52 -33.80 29.11
N GLU A 343 1.51 -33.56 28.23
CA GLU A 343 2.88 -33.26 28.63
C GLU A 343 2.98 -31.96 29.45
N MET A 344 2.16 -30.94 29.10
CA MET A 344 2.05 -29.67 29.86
C MET A 344 1.42 -29.92 31.24
N ALA A 345 0.43 -30.78 31.36
CA ALA A 345 -0.18 -31.15 32.64
C ALA A 345 0.80 -31.98 33.52
N GLU A 346 1.54 -32.92 32.92
CA GLU A 346 2.61 -33.66 33.60
C GLU A 346 3.72 -32.74 34.13
N ALA A 347 3.98 -31.63 33.45
CA ALA A 347 4.92 -30.61 33.88
C ALA A 347 4.33 -29.63 34.93
N GLY A 348 3.06 -29.81 35.32
CA GLY A 348 2.39 -28.97 36.32
C GLY A 348 1.89 -27.63 35.79
N LEU A 349 1.88 -27.43 34.47
CA LEU A 349 1.46 -26.17 33.81
C LEU A 349 -0.07 -26.06 33.65
N LEU A 350 -0.79 -27.18 33.73
CA LEU A 350 -2.25 -27.25 33.64
C LEU A 350 -2.82 -28.17 34.72
N ALA A 351 -3.86 -27.69 35.38
CA ALA A 351 -4.59 -28.53 36.36
C ALA A 351 -5.57 -29.47 35.62
N GLU A 352 -5.87 -30.63 36.17
CA GLU A 352 -6.76 -31.66 35.58
C GLU A 352 -8.11 -31.13 35.06
N PRO A 353 -8.86 -30.28 35.80
CA PRO A 353 -10.13 -29.72 35.28
C PRO A 353 -9.93 -28.88 34.02
N GLU A 354 -8.85 -28.09 33.94
CA GLU A 354 -8.54 -27.26 32.78
C GLU A 354 -8.02 -28.11 31.60
N LEU A 355 -7.22 -29.15 31.86
CA LEU A 355 -6.78 -30.12 30.88
C LEU A 355 -7.97 -30.75 30.13
N ALA A 356 -8.97 -31.29 30.89
CA ALA A 356 -10.15 -31.88 30.29
C ALA A 356 -10.95 -30.87 29.42
N LYS A 357 -11.10 -29.63 29.93
CA LYS A 357 -11.77 -28.53 29.23
C LYS A 357 -11.03 -28.15 27.94
N GLN A 358 -9.70 -28.03 27.97
CA GLN A 358 -8.91 -27.64 26.79
C GLN A 358 -8.89 -28.75 25.73
N LYS A 359 -8.87 -30.03 26.13
CA LYS A 359 -8.98 -31.16 25.20
C LYS A 359 -10.34 -31.24 24.50
N SER A 360 -11.43 -30.83 25.14
CA SER A 360 -12.78 -30.84 24.55
C SER A 360 -13.00 -29.72 23.53
N ARG A 361 -12.15 -28.69 23.53
CA ARG A 361 -12.29 -27.57 22.58
C ARG A 361 -11.92 -27.98 21.15
N PRO A 362 -12.62 -27.45 20.12
CA PRO A 362 -12.20 -27.60 18.73
C PRO A 362 -10.83 -26.96 18.51
N LEU A 363 -10.17 -27.27 17.40
CA LEU A 363 -8.85 -26.69 17.10
C LEU A 363 -8.86 -25.15 17.00
N GLY A 364 -10.01 -24.53 16.67
CA GLY A 364 -10.18 -23.09 16.58
C GLY A 364 -9.49 -22.45 15.39
N VAL A 365 -9.12 -23.25 14.38
CA VAL A 365 -8.37 -22.76 13.20
C VAL A 365 -9.30 -22.02 12.26
N SER A 366 -8.91 -20.83 11.81
CA SER A 366 -9.63 -20.07 10.81
C SER A 366 -9.67 -20.78 9.46
N ALA A 367 -10.83 -20.79 8.81
CA ALA A 367 -11.01 -21.39 7.49
C ALA A 367 -10.22 -20.63 6.39
N LYS A 368 -10.07 -19.33 6.53
CA LYS A 368 -9.27 -18.51 5.63
C LYS A 368 -8.02 -18.02 6.36
N PRO A 369 -6.82 -18.18 5.76
CA PRO A 369 -5.62 -17.57 6.34
C PRO A 369 -5.80 -16.05 6.40
N SER A 370 -5.68 -15.46 7.58
CA SER A 370 -5.57 -14.01 7.66
C SER A 370 -4.09 -13.66 7.51
N PHE A 371 -3.64 -13.48 6.29
CA PHE A 371 -2.38 -12.84 6.02
C PHE A 371 -2.60 -11.34 5.88
N THR A 372 -1.73 -10.60 6.51
CA THR A 372 -1.46 -9.24 6.05
C THR A 372 -0.40 -9.32 4.94
N GLU A 373 -0.73 -9.95 3.81
CA GLU A 373 -0.04 -9.62 2.56
C GLU A 373 -0.24 -8.12 2.34
N ASN A 374 0.64 -7.49 1.54
CA ASN A 374 0.39 -6.15 1.07
C ASN A 374 -1.02 -6.14 0.47
N ARG A 375 -1.99 -5.80 1.32
CA ARG A 375 -3.42 -5.92 1.03
C ARG A 375 -3.83 -5.03 -0.14
N TYR A 376 -3.04 -3.97 -0.36
CA TYR A 376 -3.22 -2.99 -1.41
C TYR A 376 -1.89 -2.80 -2.16
N PRO A 377 -1.48 -3.76 -3.02
CA PRO A 377 -0.14 -3.80 -3.60
C PRO A 377 0.22 -2.52 -4.35
N ALA A 378 -0.72 -1.98 -5.14
CA ALA A 378 -0.50 -0.76 -5.90
C ALA A 378 -0.30 0.48 -5.01
N TYR A 379 -1.02 0.56 -3.89
CA TYR A 379 -0.84 1.65 -2.92
C TYR A 379 0.48 1.51 -2.17
N ILE A 380 0.83 0.31 -1.72
CA ILE A 380 2.11 0.03 -1.04
C ILE A 380 3.31 0.31 -1.97
N ASP A 381 3.20 0.04 -3.27
CA ASP A 381 4.22 0.43 -4.25
C ASP A 381 4.45 1.96 -4.25
N LEU A 382 3.37 2.75 -4.25
CA LEU A 382 3.49 4.21 -4.17
C LEU A 382 4.09 4.67 -2.84
N VAL A 383 3.70 4.07 -1.70
CA VAL A 383 4.31 4.33 -0.38
C VAL A 383 5.80 4.05 -0.41
N HIS A 384 6.20 2.89 -0.94
CA HIS A 384 7.61 2.51 -1.06
C HIS A 384 8.42 3.51 -1.90
N ARG A 385 7.88 4.00 -3.02
CA ARG A 385 8.51 5.02 -3.87
C ARG A 385 8.67 6.36 -3.14
N HIS A 386 7.72 6.73 -2.27
CA HIS A 386 7.83 7.94 -1.46
C HIS A 386 8.90 7.78 -0.38
N LEU A 387 8.93 6.64 0.32
CA LEU A 387 9.95 6.35 1.34
C LEU A 387 11.36 6.29 0.77
N ALA A 388 11.54 5.71 -0.43
CA ALA A 388 12.84 5.60 -1.09
C ALA A 388 13.50 6.96 -1.43
N ARG A 389 12.81 8.09 -1.24
CA ARG A 389 13.39 9.43 -1.36
C ARG A 389 14.14 9.85 -0.11
N ASP A 390 13.71 9.35 1.06
CA ASP A 390 14.14 9.83 2.38
C ASP A 390 14.88 8.75 3.18
N TYR A 391 14.69 7.46 2.86
CA TYR A 391 15.24 6.31 3.57
C TYR A 391 16.00 5.38 2.63
N GLN A 392 17.07 4.73 3.15
CA GLN A 392 17.71 3.64 2.43
C GLN A 392 16.86 2.36 2.52
N GLN A 393 17.03 1.48 1.54
CA GLN A 393 16.21 0.28 1.46
C GLN A 393 16.51 -0.67 2.64
N GLU A 394 17.74 -0.70 3.10
CA GLU A 394 18.19 -1.48 4.24
C GLU A 394 17.45 -1.07 5.52
N ASP A 395 17.34 0.24 5.80
CA ASP A 395 16.66 0.78 6.99
C ASP A 395 15.16 0.41 6.98
N LEU A 396 14.53 0.53 5.80
CA LEU A 396 13.11 0.16 5.62
C LEU A 396 12.85 -1.33 5.86
N GLN A 397 13.85 -2.17 5.71
CA GLN A 397 13.71 -3.62 5.80
C GLN A 397 14.10 -4.19 7.17
N SER A 398 14.94 -3.49 7.93
CA SER A 398 15.59 -4.02 9.14
C SER A 398 15.25 -3.32 10.44
N GLU A 399 14.87 -2.04 10.43
CA GLU A 399 14.73 -1.24 11.64
C GLU A 399 13.33 -1.25 12.27
N GLY A 400 12.41 -2.05 11.74
CA GLY A 400 11.08 -2.21 12.33
C GLY A 400 10.21 -0.95 12.28
N LEU A 401 10.43 -0.08 11.29
CA LEU A 401 9.75 1.19 11.19
C LEU A 401 8.22 1.04 11.16
N ARG A 402 7.54 1.99 11.76
CA ARG A 402 6.09 2.07 11.75
C ARG A 402 5.69 3.23 10.83
N ILE A 403 5.08 2.90 9.70
CA ILE A 403 4.74 3.83 8.63
C ILE A 403 3.24 4.09 8.66
N PHE A 404 2.85 5.32 9.04
CA PHE A 404 1.46 5.74 9.10
C PHE A 404 1.10 6.44 7.79
N THR A 405 0.23 5.79 7.01
CA THR A 405 -0.16 6.28 5.69
C THR A 405 -1.46 7.08 5.72
N THR A 406 -1.80 7.66 4.58
CA THR A 406 -3.03 8.39 4.35
C THR A 406 -4.15 7.50 3.79
N LEU A 407 -3.90 6.21 3.51
CA LEU A 407 -4.89 5.30 2.95
C LEU A 407 -6.15 5.25 3.80
N ASP A 408 -7.28 5.47 3.15
CA ASP A 408 -8.61 5.29 3.72
C ASP A 408 -9.17 3.94 3.29
N PRO A 409 -9.35 2.97 4.21
CA PRO A 409 -9.85 1.64 3.85
C PRO A 409 -11.24 1.64 3.20
N ALA A 410 -12.12 2.57 3.55
CA ALA A 410 -13.45 2.67 2.97
C ALA A 410 -13.38 3.19 1.52
N VAL A 411 -12.59 4.24 1.28
CA VAL A 411 -12.37 4.82 -0.06
C VAL A 411 -11.65 3.82 -0.96
N GLN A 412 -10.63 3.12 -0.45
CA GLN A 412 -9.91 2.09 -1.18
C GLN A 412 -10.85 0.95 -1.61
N HIS A 413 -11.68 0.45 -0.68
CA HIS A 413 -12.64 -0.60 -1.01
C HIS A 413 -13.68 -0.16 -2.04
N ALA A 414 -14.20 1.07 -1.93
CA ALA A 414 -15.12 1.63 -2.91
C ALA A 414 -14.46 1.71 -4.29
N SER A 415 -13.18 2.10 -4.34
CA SER A 415 -12.37 2.19 -5.56
C SER A 415 -12.17 0.82 -6.21
N GLU A 416 -11.75 -0.19 -5.44
CA GLU A 416 -11.59 -1.57 -5.92
C GLU A 416 -12.92 -2.17 -6.40
N THR A 417 -13.99 -1.93 -5.65
CA THR A 417 -15.35 -2.39 -6.00
C THR A 417 -15.84 -1.73 -7.29
N ALA A 418 -15.60 -0.44 -7.47
CA ALA A 418 -15.98 0.28 -8.67
C ALA A 418 -15.28 -0.29 -9.91
N VAL A 419 -13.97 -0.50 -9.84
CA VAL A 419 -13.20 -1.09 -10.95
C VAL A 419 -13.71 -2.51 -11.23
N SER A 420 -13.74 -3.39 -10.22
CA SER A 420 -14.07 -4.80 -10.41
C SER A 420 -15.51 -5.08 -10.87
N LYS A 421 -16.46 -4.21 -10.50
CA LYS A 421 -17.90 -4.38 -10.88
C LYS A 421 -18.29 -3.62 -12.13
N THR A 422 -17.58 -2.54 -12.49
CA THR A 422 -17.97 -1.69 -13.62
C THR A 422 -17.21 -2.07 -14.89
N LEU A 423 -15.90 -2.32 -14.79
CA LEU A 423 -15.07 -2.64 -15.95
C LEU A 423 -15.61 -3.84 -16.78
N PRO A 424 -16.07 -4.96 -16.16
CA PRO A 424 -16.64 -6.09 -16.92
C PRO A 424 -17.91 -5.77 -17.71
N LYS A 425 -18.56 -4.65 -17.44
CA LYS A 425 -19.79 -4.22 -18.14
C LYS A 425 -19.52 -3.31 -19.35
N LEU A 426 -18.28 -2.87 -19.51
CA LEU A 426 -17.89 -2.01 -20.62
C LEU A 426 -17.67 -2.82 -21.89
N ALA A 427 -17.75 -2.15 -23.04
CA ALA A 427 -17.46 -2.78 -24.32
C ALA A 427 -16.00 -3.27 -24.37
N ASN A 428 -15.78 -4.48 -24.89
CA ASN A 428 -14.45 -5.12 -24.99
C ASN A 428 -13.74 -5.34 -23.65
N ALA A 429 -14.50 -5.59 -22.57
CA ALA A 429 -14.02 -5.70 -21.20
C ALA A 429 -12.81 -6.64 -21.00
N ASP A 430 -12.71 -7.74 -21.73
CA ASP A 430 -11.67 -8.76 -21.58
C ASP A 430 -10.25 -8.20 -21.74
N VAL A 431 -10.08 -7.22 -22.63
CA VAL A 431 -8.76 -6.60 -22.93
C VAL A 431 -8.54 -5.28 -22.19
N LEU A 432 -9.54 -4.81 -21.46
CA LEU A 432 -9.45 -3.54 -20.74
C LEU A 432 -8.69 -3.69 -19.44
N GLU A 433 -8.02 -2.59 -19.09
CA GLU A 433 -7.41 -2.30 -17.81
C GLU A 433 -7.93 -0.96 -17.29
N ALA A 434 -7.78 -0.74 -15.99
CA ALA A 434 -8.18 0.51 -15.36
C ALA A 434 -7.18 0.94 -14.30
N ALA A 435 -7.13 2.24 -14.06
CA ALA A 435 -6.47 2.81 -12.88
C ALA A 435 -7.37 3.86 -12.25
N LEU A 436 -7.32 3.97 -10.93
CA LEU A 436 -8.08 4.95 -10.17
C LEU A 436 -7.20 5.51 -9.05
N VAL A 437 -7.15 6.83 -8.96
CA VAL A 437 -6.45 7.57 -7.88
C VAL A 437 -7.46 8.48 -7.22
N VAL A 438 -7.55 8.42 -5.89
CA VAL A 438 -8.45 9.27 -5.10
C VAL A 438 -7.64 10.00 -4.04
N THR A 439 -7.81 11.31 -3.97
CA THR A 439 -7.12 12.16 -3.00
C THR A 439 -8.11 13.00 -2.19
N ALA A 440 -7.73 13.37 -0.98
CA ALA A 440 -8.46 14.36 -0.18
C ALA A 440 -8.25 15.76 -0.80
N LYS A 441 -9.35 16.46 -1.09
CA LYS A 441 -9.31 17.74 -1.81
C LYS A 441 -8.40 18.77 -1.12
N ASP A 442 -8.53 18.96 0.18
CA ASP A 442 -7.85 20.05 0.87
C ASP A 442 -6.41 19.73 1.30
N THR A 443 -6.05 18.44 1.38
CA THR A 443 -4.75 18.02 1.93
C THR A 443 -3.83 17.33 0.95
N GLY A 444 -4.32 16.93 -0.23
CA GLY A 444 -3.56 16.14 -1.20
C GLY A 444 -3.18 14.73 -0.71
N GLU A 445 -3.81 14.26 0.38
CA GLU A 445 -3.60 12.91 0.87
C GLU A 445 -4.16 11.89 -0.11
N VAL A 446 -3.35 10.94 -0.55
CA VAL A 446 -3.79 9.83 -1.40
C VAL A 446 -4.56 8.85 -0.51
N LEU A 447 -5.88 8.86 -0.66
CA LEU A 447 -6.80 8.03 0.14
C LEU A 447 -6.97 6.63 -0.44
N ALA A 448 -6.87 6.51 -1.77
CA ALA A 448 -6.99 5.23 -2.47
C ALA A 448 -6.20 5.23 -3.77
N LEU A 449 -5.73 4.04 -4.16
CA LEU A 449 -5.06 3.83 -5.43
C LEU A 449 -5.29 2.40 -5.93
N VAL A 450 -5.83 2.29 -7.15
CA VAL A 450 -6.04 1.03 -7.86
C VAL A 450 -5.19 1.02 -9.12
N GLY A 451 -4.28 0.04 -9.24
CA GLY A 451 -3.29 -0.03 -10.32
C GLY A 451 -3.66 -0.96 -11.48
N GLY A 452 -4.85 -1.58 -11.47
CA GLY A 452 -5.29 -2.49 -12.52
C GLY A 452 -6.66 -3.09 -12.26
N LYS A 453 -7.20 -3.86 -13.21
CA LYS A 453 -8.50 -4.56 -13.07
C LYS A 453 -8.52 -5.60 -11.94
N ASP A 454 -7.37 -6.17 -11.63
CA ASP A 454 -7.15 -7.02 -10.46
C ASP A 454 -6.41 -6.21 -9.38
N PRO A 455 -7.12 -5.72 -8.35
CA PRO A 455 -6.52 -4.90 -7.29
C PRO A 455 -5.47 -5.64 -6.45
N GLN A 456 -5.49 -6.99 -6.45
CA GLN A 456 -4.54 -7.81 -5.71
C GLN A 456 -3.27 -8.13 -6.51
N PHE A 457 -3.20 -7.73 -7.77
CA PHE A 457 -2.03 -7.98 -8.62
C PHE A 457 -0.85 -7.10 -8.20
N ALA A 458 0.21 -7.73 -7.70
CA ALA A 458 1.46 -7.07 -7.31
C ALA A 458 2.45 -7.03 -8.49
N GLY A 459 2.09 -6.30 -9.57
CA GLY A 459 2.90 -6.18 -10.77
C GLY A 459 2.89 -4.74 -11.28
N PHE A 460 2.72 -4.57 -12.59
CA PHE A 460 2.71 -3.25 -13.24
C PHE A 460 1.59 -2.36 -12.69
N ASN A 461 1.98 -1.27 -12.04
CA ASN A 461 1.08 -0.33 -11.39
C ASN A 461 0.68 0.80 -12.35
N ARG A 462 -0.46 0.65 -13.03
CA ARG A 462 -0.90 1.59 -14.04
C ARG A 462 -1.21 2.99 -13.49
N ALA A 463 -1.57 3.08 -12.22
CA ALA A 463 -1.81 4.37 -11.59
C ALA A 463 -0.55 5.25 -11.48
N VAL A 464 0.63 4.64 -11.48
CA VAL A 464 1.93 5.31 -11.30
C VAL A 464 2.82 5.21 -12.53
N ASP A 465 2.80 4.07 -13.24
CA ASP A 465 3.75 3.75 -14.31
C ASP A 465 3.19 3.89 -15.72
N ALA A 466 1.85 3.79 -15.92
CA ALA A 466 1.26 3.89 -17.24
C ALA A 466 1.16 5.36 -17.69
N ARG A 467 2.17 5.81 -18.41
CA ARG A 467 2.15 7.15 -19.04
C ARG A 467 1.35 7.11 -20.33
N ARG A 468 0.21 7.78 -20.32
CA ARG A 468 -0.74 7.82 -21.43
C ARG A 468 -1.08 9.25 -21.79
N PRO A 469 -1.31 9.57 -23.07
CA PRO A 469 -1.80 10.88 -23.47
C PRO A 469 -3.05 11.24 -22.68
N MET A 470 -3.05 12.44 -22.07
CA MET A 470 -4.15 12.85 -21.20
C MET A 470 -5.39 13.33 -21.97
N GLY A 471 -5.26 13.54 -23.27
CA GLY A 471 -6.35 14.00 -24.11
C GLY A 471 -6.98 15.31 -23.61
N SER A 472 -8.28 15.41 -23.73
CA SER A 472 -9.01 16.64 -23.36
C SER A 472 -8.94 17.03 -21.88
N LEU A 473 -8.28 16.25 -21.01
CA LEU A 473 -8.02 16.67 -19.62
C LEU A 473 -7.06 17.87 -19.53
N ILE A 474 -6.35 18.21 -20.61
CA ILE A 474 -5.48 19.41 -20.68
C ILE A 474 -6.28 20.71 -20.78
N LYS A 475 -7.48 20.67 -21.34
CA LYS A 475 -8.25 21.88 -21.73
C LYS A 475 -8.52 22.84 -20.55
N PRO A 476 -8.89 22.41 -19.34
CA PRO A 476 -9.03 23.33 -18.20
C PRO A 476 -7.81 24.21 -17.98
N PHE A 477 -6.60 23.69 -18.17
CA PHE A 477 -5.34 24.44 -18.00
C PHE A 477 -5.08 25.41 -19.16
N THR A 478 -5.44 25.04 -20.40
CA THR A 478 -5.39 25.95 -21.55
C THR A 478 -6.33 27.13 -21.35
N TYR A 479 -7.56 26.88 -20.89
CA TYR A 479 -8.55 27.94 -20.62
C TYR A 479 -8.20 28.75 -19.38
N LEU A 480 -7.58 28.13 -18.35
CA LEU A 480 -7.04 28.86 -17.21
C LEU A 480 -6.02 29.92 -17.66
N THR A 481 -5.04 29.51 -18.50
CA THR A 481 -4.04 30.42 -19.07
C THR A 481 -4.66 31.60 -19.83
N ALA A 482 -5.82 31.38 -20.46
CA ALA A 482 -6.57 32.46 -21.15
C ALA A 482 -7.28 33.35 -20.11
N LEU A 483 -7.98 32.77 -19.14
CA LEU A 483 -8.79 33.49 -18.16
C LEU A 483 -7.95 34.28 -17.14
N GLU A 484 -6.65 33.99 -17.02
CA GLU A 484 -5.66 34.85 -16.33
C GLU A 484 -5.37 36.16 -17.07
N GLN A 485 -6.04 36.38 -18.25
CA GLN A 485 -5.98 37.62 -19.04
C GLN A 485 -7.39 38.19 -19.16
N PRO A 486 -8.00 38.75 -18.08
CA PRO A 486 -9.41 39.15 -18.03
C PRO A 486 -9.78 40.27 -19.02
N ASP A 487 -8.82 41.08 -19.44
CA ASP A 487 -9.02 42.11 -20.48
C ASP A 487 -9.28 41.48 -21.87
N ARG A 488 -8.92 40.21 -22.07
CA ARG A 488 -9.05 39.50 -23.35
C ARG A 488 -10.06 38.40 -23.35
N TYR A 489 -10.17 37.72 -22.23
CA TYR A 489 -10.96 36.49 -22.07
C TYR A 489 -11.87 36.52 -20.86
N THR A 490 -13.13 36.23 -21.11
CA THR A 490 -14.14 35.91 -20.08
C THR A 490 -14.81 34.58 -20.45
N LEU A 491 -15.65 34.05 -19.60
CA LEU A 491 -16.39 32.82 -19.87
C LEU A 491 -17.34 32.93 -21.06
N ILE A 492 -17.80 34.13 -21.39
CA ILE A 492 -18.70 34.36 -22.57
C ILE A 492 -17.96 34.83 -23.82
N THR A 493 -16.63 34.97 -23.77
CA THR A 493 -15.86 35.34 -24.97
C THR A 493 -16.13 34.33 -26.10
N PRO A 494 -16.56 34.81 -27.30
CA PRO A 494 -16.83 33.91 -28.40
C PRO A 494 -15.53 33.41 -29.02
N VAL A 495 -15.48 32.11 -29.25
CA VAL A 495 -14.35 31.42 -29.85
C VAL A 495 -14.82 30.67 -31.10
N LYS A 496 -14.08 30.78 -32.20
CA LYS A 496 -14.44 30.12 -33.46
C LYS A 496 -14.32 28.61 -33.38
N ASP A 497 -15.42 27.90 -33.59
CA ASP A 497 -15.51 26.45 -33.77
C ASP A 497 -15.67 26.09 -35.24
N THR A 498 -14.71 26.54 -36.08
CA THR A 498 -14.64 26.29 -37.51
C THR A 498 -13.31 25.66 -37.90
N ALA A 499 -13.29 24.85 -38.94
CA ALA A 499 -12.08 24.20 -39.44
C ALA A 499 -10.99 25.23 -39.82
N PHE A 500 -9.74 24.82 -39.58
CA PHE A 500 -8.56 25.58 -40.00
C PHE A 500 -7.37 24.63 -40.18
N THR A 501 -6.37 25.11 -40.90
CA THR A 501 -5.14 24.39 -41.18
C THR A 501 -3.97 25.17 -40.60
N LEU A 502 -3.07 24.51 -39.93
CA LEU A 502 -1.77 25.01 -39.54
C LEU A 502 -0.72 24.41 -40.49
N GLU A 503 0.13 25.24 -41.03
CA GLU A 503 1.32 24.85 -41.77
C GLU A 503 2.55 25.05 -40.88
N PHE A 504 3.36 24.02 -40.75
CA PHE A 504 4.60 24.06 -40.00
C PHE A 504 5.77 24.46 -40.90
N ASP A 505 6.86 24.93 -40.31
CA ASP A 505 8.06 25.36 -41.06
C ASP A 505 8.66 24.26 -41.93
N ASP A 506 8.38 23.00 -41.64
CA ASP A 506 8.79 21.83 -42.41
C ASP A 506 7.80 21.46 -43.54
N GLY A 507 6.76 22.27 -43.77
CA GLY A 507 5.73 22.08 -44.80
C GLY A 507 4.65 21.06 -44.42
N ARG A 508 4.67 20.48 -43.22
CA ARG A 508 3.59 19.61 -42.73
C ARG A 508 2.34 20.44 -42.45
N LEU A 509 1.21 19.90 -42.86
CA LEU A 509 -0.10 20.47 -42.56
C LEU A 509 -0.78 19.74 -41.43
N TRP A 510 -1.35 20.47 -40.48
CA TRP A 510 -2.16 19.90 -39.41
C TRP A 510 -3.55 20.54 -39.39
N GLN A 511 -4.57 19.67 -39.41
CA GLN A 511 -5.97 20.06 -39.41
C GLN A 511 -6.66 19.42 -38.20
N PRO A 512 -6.77 20.11 -37.06
CA PRO A 512 -7.53 19.62 -35.92
C PRO A 512 -9.01 19.51 -36.28
N ARG A 513 -9.71 18.58 -35.61
CA ARG A 513 -11.16 18.37 -35.81
C ARG A 513 -11.83 18.17 -34.47
N ASN A 514 -13.11 18.55 -34.36
CA ASN A 514 -13.93 18.13 -33.24
C ASN A 514 -14.17 16.62 -33.28
N PHE A 515 -14.41 16.02 -32.12
CA PHE A 515 -14.64 14.56 -31.99
C PHE A 515 -15.84 14.11 -32.83
N ASP A 516 -16.94 14.89 -32.83
CA ASP A 516 -18.16 14.65 -33.59
C ASP A 516 -18.08 15.15 -35.05
N LYS A 517 -16.96 15.72 -35.46
CA LYS A 517 -16.69 16.27 -36.79
C LYS A 517 -17.62 17.41 -37.16
N GLN A 518 -18.30 18.07 -36.20
CA GLN A 518 -19.20 19.20 -36.44
C GLN A 518 -18.47 20.53 -36.19
N GLU A 519 -18.90 21.57 -36.93
CA GLU A 519 -18.49 22.96 -36.77
C GLU A 519 -19.70 23.80 -36.36
N ARG A 520 -19.56 24.69 -35.38
CA ARG A 520 -20.66 25.43 -34.76
C ARG A 520 -20.59 26.95 -34.96
N GLY A 521 -19.62 27.39 -35.77
CA GLY A 521 -19.38 28.81 -35.96
C GLY A 521 -18.64 29.45 -34.79
N GLU A 522 -19.31 30.27 -34.02
CA GLU A 522 -18.76 30.85 -32.77
C GLU A 522 -19.51 30.31 -31.57
N VAL A 523 -18.77 29.96 -30.53
CA VAL A 523 -19.30 29.43 -29.28
C VAL A 523 -18.67 30.16 -28.08
N PRO A 524 -19.44 30.44 -27.01
CA PRO A 524 -18.86 30.99 -25.78
C PRO A 524 -17.81 30.06 -25.18
N LEU A 525 -16.79 30.61 -24.54
CA LEU A 525 -15.65 29.88 -23.99
C LEU A 525 -16.10 28.80 -22.97
N HIS A 526 -17.03 29.11 -22.07
CA HIS A 526 -17.55 28.16 -21.11
C HIS A 526 -18.20 26.92 -21.75
N LEU A 527 -18.99 27.12 -22.82
CA LEU A 527 -19.59 26.02 -23.58
C LEU A 527 -18.55 25.22 -24.38
N ALA A 528 -17.49 25.87 -24.87
CA ALA A 528 -16.39 25.20 -25.53
C ALA A 528 -15.64 24.24 -24.56
N LEU A 529 -15.47 24.62 -23.28
CA LEU A 529 -14.86 23.78 -22.26
C LEU A 529 -15.82 22.67 -21.81
N SER A 530 -17.07 22.99 -21.47
CA SER A 530 -18.03 22.02 -20.92
C SER A 530 -18.39 20.91 -21.91
N ASN A 531 -18.47 21.25 -23.22
CA ASN A 531 -18.67 20.28 -24.30
C ASN A 531 -17.38 19.72 -24.90
N SER A 532 -16.23 20.21 -24.43
CA SER A 532 -14.90 19.66 -24.81
C SER A 532 -14.58 19.85 -26.32
N TYR A 533 -14.99 20.95 -26.94
CA TYR A 533 -14.69 21.21 -28.37
C TYR A 533 -13.18 21.37 -28.60
N ASN A 534 -12.67 20.78 -29.68
CA ASN A 534 -11.24 20.78 -29.98
C ASN A 534 -10.78 22.05 -30.65
N LEU A 535 -11.54 22.51 -31.67
CA LEU A 535 -11.18 23.67 -32.47
C LEU A 535 -11.05 24.96 -31.65
N PRO A 536 -12.00 25.27 -30.74
CA PRO A 536 -11.87 26.40 -29.84
C PRO A 536 -10.66 26.27 -28.91
N ALA A 537 -10.42 25.08 -28.34
CA ALA A 537 -9.31 24.86 -27.41
C ALA A 537 -7.94 25.10 -28.06
N VAL A 538 -7.75 24.62 -29.32
CA VAL A 538 -6.52 24.86 -30.06
C VAL A 538 -6.37 26.34 -30.38
N ARG A 539 -7.42 27.04 -30.82
CA ARG A 539 -7.36 28.47 -31.12
C ARG A 539 -6.98 29.31 -29.92
N VAL A 540 -7.64 29.09 -28.80
CA VAL A 540 -7.32 29.76 -27.51
C VAL A 540 -5.88 29.50 -27.13
N GLY A 541 -5.45 28.22 -27.12
CA GLY A 541 -4.07 27.86 -26.74
C GLY A 541 -3.00 28.47 -27.66
N LEU A 542 -3.26 28.57 -28.95
CA LEU A 542 -2.37 29.26 -29.93
C LEU A 542 -2.33 30.77 -29.69
N ASP A 543 -3.49 31.38 -29.40
CA ASP A 543 -3.60 32.82 -29.20
C ASP A 543 -2.97 33.29 -27.89
N VAL A 544 -3.08 32.49 -26.77
CA VAL A 544 -2.38 32.78 -25.50
C VAL A 544 -0.90 32.41 -25.58
N GLY A 545 -0.54 31.50 -26.48
CA GLY A 545 0.82 30.99 -26.71
C GLY A 545 1.15 29.71 -25.98
N ILE A 546 1.64 28.70 -26.70
CA ILE A 546 2.05 27.38 -26.19
C ILE A 546 2.98 27.48 -24.98
N PRO A 547 4.02 28.36 -24.96
CA PRO A 547 4.93 28.44 -23.79
C PRO A 547 4.21 28.86 -22.50
N LYS A 548 3.15 29.67 -22.58
CA LYS A 548 2.38 30.04 -21.37
C LYS A 548 1.57 28.85 -20.85
N VAL A 549 0.93 28.10 -21.76
CA VAL A 549 0.19 26.88 -21.39
C VAL A 549 1.13 25.84 -20.79
N GLN A 550 2.33 25.67 -21.36
CA GLN A 550 3.36 24.78 -20.78
C GLN A 550 3.78 25.24 -19.38
N LYS A 551 3.92 26.56 -19.18
CA LYS A 551 4.24 27.10 -17.85
C LYS A 551 3.14 26.76 -16.86
N THR A 552 1.87 27.00 -17.20
CA THR A 552 0.73 26.61 -16.35
C THR A 552 0.77 25.14 -15.99
N LEU A 553 1.02 24.24 -16.95
CA LEU A 553 1.13 22.81 -16.67
C LEU A 553 2.27 22.47 -15.70
N ARG A 554 3.43 23.12 -15.82
CA ARG A 554 4.56 22.95 -14.91
C ARG A 554 4.24 23.46 -13.50
N ASP A 555 3.60 24.60 -13.39
CA ASP A 555 3.17 25.18 -12.11
C ASP A 555 2.20 24.25 -11.39
N PHE A 556 1.35 23.50 -12.13
CA PHE A 556 0.47 22.46 -11.61
C PHE A 556 1.14 21.09 -11.41
N GLY A 557 2.46 21.01 -11.51
CA GLY A 557 3.25 19.83 -11.12
C GLY A 557 3.67 18.89 -12.24
N VAL A 558 3.48 19.26 -13.53
CA VAL A 558 3.96 18.44 -14.66
C VAL A 558 5.48 18.57 -14.78
N THR A 559 6.19 17.49 -14.50
CA THR A 559 7.67 17.41 -14.61
C THR A 559 8.14 16.77 -15.92
N THR A 560 7.24 16.05 -16.59
CA THR A 560 7.53 15.42 -17.89
C THR A 560 7.80 16.47 -18.98
N PRO A 561 8.75 16.26 -19.90
CA PRO A 561 8.96 17.14 -21.04
C PRO A 561 7.68 17.32 -21.85
N ILE A 562 7.30 18.56 -22.11
CA ILE A 562 6.11 18.93 -22.87
C ILE A 562 6.56 19.37 -24.25
N SER A 563 5.93 18.82 -25.31
CA SER A 563 6.23 19.16 -26.69
C SER A 563 5.80 20.60 -27.03
N ASP A 564 6.53 21.26 -27.90
CA ASP A 564 6.19 22.59 -28.44
C ASP A 564 5.17 22.53 -29.61
N TYR A 565 4.76 21.32 -30.02
CA TYR A 565 3.77 21.15 -31.07
C TYR A 565 2.35 21.50 -30.63
N PRO A 566 1.52 22.14 -31.47
CA PRO A 566 0.13 22.48 -31.14
C PRO A 566 -0.76 21.31 -30.73
N SER A 567 -0.40 20.08 -31.09
CA SER A 567 -1.12 18.86 -30.63
C SER A 567 -1.11 18.70 -29.11
N MET A 568 -0.16 19.33 -28.38
CA MET A 568 -0.16 19.36 -26.93
C MET A 568 -1.43 19.99 -26.37
N LEU A 569 -2.05 20.96 -27.06
CA LEU A 569 -3.31 21.60 -26.67
C LEU A 569 -4.52 20.66 -26.69
N LEU A 570 -4.37 19.50 -27.33
CA LEU A 570 -5.35 18.41 -27.34
C LEU A 570 -4.90 17.23 -26.45
N GLY A 571 -3.83 17.43 -25.66
CA GLY A 571 -3.38 16.48 -24.64
C GLY A 571 -2.52 15.34 -25.15
N SER A 572 -1.66 15.58 -26.14
CA SER A 572 -0.62 14.62 -26.54
C SER A 572 0.45 14.42 -25.44
N VAL A 573 0.42 15.19 -24.36
CA VAL A 573 1.25 15.02 -23.18
C VAL A 573 0.87 13.71 -22.47
N SER A 574 1.85 12.83 -22.28
CA SER A 574 1.65 11.53 -21.63
C SER A 574 1.97 11.59 -20.16
N LEU A 575 0.97 11.34 -19.32
CA LEU A 575 1.07 11.39 -17.87
C LEU A 575 0.52 10.10 -17.24
N ALA A 576 1.00 9.77 -16.04
CA ALA A 576 0.40 8.73 -15.23
C ALA A 576 -0.84 9.26 -14.48
N PRO A 577 -1.83 8.42 -14.14
CA PRO A 577 -3.02 8.84 -13.40
C PRO A 577 -2.72 9.63 -12.12
N VAL A 578 -1.68 9.30 -11.39
CA VAL A 578 -1.26 10.02 -10.18
C VAL A 578 -0.76 11.44 -10.51
N GLU A 579 -0.09 11.63 -11.65
CA GLU A 579 0.36 12.96 -12.10
C GLU A 579 -0.84 13.83 -12.52
N VAL A 580 -1.84 13.23 -13.18
CA VAL A 580 -3.11 13.91 -13.49
C VAL A 580 -3.87 14.28 -12.20
N ALA A 581 -3.88 13.40 -11.19
CA ALA A 581 -4.48 13.70 -9.89
C ALA A 581 -3.79 14.90 -9.21
N GLN A 582 -2.45 14.98 -9.28
CA GLN A 582 -1.71 16.14 -8.78
C GLN A 582 -2.14 17.45 -9.46
N MET A 583 -2.29 17.43 -10.77
CA MET A 583 -2.73 18.63 -11.51
C MET A 583 -4.15 19.06 -11.13
N TYR A 584 -5.08 18.12 -11.06
CA TYR A 584 -6.48 18.40 -10.73
C TYR A 584 -6.68 18.78 -9.26
N GLN A 585 -5.74 18.40 -8.39
CA GLN A 585 -5.69 18.87 -7.01
C GLN A 585 -5.63 20.40 -6.95
N GLY A 586 -4.74 21.03 -7.72
CA GLY A 586 -4.62 22.49 -7.77
C GLY A 586 -5.86 23.20 -8.34
N LEU A 587 -6.57 22.57 -9.28
CA LEU A 587 -7.87 23.11 -9.77
C LEU A 587 -8.95 23.01 -8.68
N ALA A 588 -9.03 21.88 -7.96
CA ALA A 588 -10.04 21.66 -6.93
C ALA A 588 -9.87 22.60 -5.72
N THR A 589 -8.65 23.00 -5.40
CA THR A 589 -8.28 23.87 -4.28
C THR A 589 -8.25 25.36 -4.63
N GLY A 590 -8.71 25.76 -5.81
CA GLY A 590 -8.76 27.17 -6.20
C GLY A 590 -7.42 27.78 -6.58
N GLY A 591 -6.50 26.99 -7.15
CA GLY A 591 -5.17 27.45 -7.60
C GLY A 591 -4.06 27.28 -6.56
N PHE A 592 -4.34 26.53 -5.50
CA PHE A 592 -3.35 26.16 -4.49
C PHE A 592 -2.88 24.73 -4.71
N ASN A 593 -1.61 24.55 -5.06
CA ASN A 593 -1.03 23.22 -5.26
C ASN A 593 -0.61 22.63 -3.92
N THR A 594 -1.11 21.42 -3.66
CA THR A 594 -0.74 20.60 -2.51
C THR A 594 -0.10 19.34 -3.05
N PRO A 595 1.21 19.11 -2.86
CA PRO A 595 1.85 17.88 -3.30
C PRO A 595 1.15 16.64 -2.74
N LEU A 596 0.90 15.66 -3.60
CA LEU A 596 0.27 14.42 -3.18
C LEU A 596 1.17 13.67 -2.18
N ARG A 597 0.59 13.24 -1.07
CA ARG A 597 1.29 12.50 -0.03
C ARG A 597 0.57 11.20 0.32
N THR A 598 1.34 10.15 0.55
CA THR A 598 0.84 8.84 0.99
C THR A 598 1.20 8.54 2.43
N ILE A 599 2.09 9.32 3.04
CA ILE A 599 2.64 9.10 4.36
C ILE A 599 2.39 10.32 5.21
N ARG A 600 1.88 10.12 6.41
CA ARG A 600 1.74 11.15 7.44
C ARG A 600 2.97 11.22 8.30
N GLU A 601 3.42 10.06 8.80
CA GLU A 601 4.49 9.97 9.76
C GLU A 601 5.20 8.61 9.69
N VAL A 602 6.48 8.60 10.01
CA VAL A 602 7.31 7.41 10.21
C VAL A 602 7.91 7.47 11.61
N THR A 603 7.77 6.40 12.38
CA THR A 603 8.43 6.23 13.67
C THR A 603 9.33 5.00 13.62
N ASP A 604 10.27 4.91 14.55
CA ASP A 604 11.04 3.70 14.80
C ASP A 604 10.21 2.62 15.55
N ALA A 605 10.87 1.54 15.96
CA ALA A 605 10.24 0.44 16.70
C ALA A 605 9.74 0.90 18.08
N ASP A 606 10.43 1.85 18.73
CA ASP A 606 10.12 2.40 20.04
C ASP A 606 9.10 3.55 20.00
N ASN A 607 8.54 3.82 18.79
CA ASN A 607 7.58 4.88 18.50
C ASN A 607 8.13 6.30 18.54
N GLU A 608 9.45 6.48 18.51
CA GLU A 608 10.05 7.80 18.37
C GLU A 608 9.89 8.32 16.94
N PRO A 609 9.46 9.57 16.74
CA PRO A 609 9.19 10.11 15.42
C PRO A 609 10.48 10.34 14.64
N LEU A 610 10.63 9.72 13.47
CA LEU A 610 11.75 9.93 12.56
C LEU A 610 11.43 11.01 11.51
N SER A 611 10.24 10.99 10.93
CA SER A 611 9.81 11.94 9.89
C SER A 611 8.33 12.24 9.99
N ARG A 612 7.98 13.53 9.86
CA ARG A 612 6.61 14.03 9.70
C ARG A 612 6.47 14.73 8.37
N TYR A 613 5.53 14.28 7.56
CA TYR A 613 5.25 14.85 6.24
C TYR A 613 4.15 15.90 6.36
N ASN A 614 4.56 17.13 6.65
CA ASN A 614 3.65 18.25 6.83
C ASN A 614 2.97 18.66 5.53
N LEU A 615 1.79 19.24 5.64
CA LEU A 615 1.09 19.87 4.51
C LEU A 615 1.92 21.04 3.97
N LYS A 616 2.17 21.02 2.64
CA LYS A 616 2.75 22.14 1.89
C LYS A 616 1.69 22.66 0.95
N VAL A 617 1.53 23.96 0.89
CA VAL A 617 0.55 24.62 0.03
C VAL A 617 1.24 25.79 -0.67
N ASP A 618 1.28 25.75 -1.98
CA ASP A 618 1.85 26.79 -2.84
C ASP A 618 0.77 27.34 -3.78
N GLN A 619 0.61 28.66 -3.83
CA GLN A 619 -0.27 29.27 -4.82
C GLN A 619 0.39 29.21 -6.19
N VAL A 620 -0.24 28.56 -7.16
CA VAL A 620 0.31 28.31 -8.53
C VAL A 620 -0.49 28.96 -9.64
N ALA A 621 -1.68 29.49 -9.33
CA ALA A 621 -2.52 30.20 -10.29
C ALA A 621 -3.36 31.28 -9.58
N ASP A 622 -3.90 32.22 -10.35
CA ASP A 622 -4.85 33.21 -9.85
C ASP A 622 -6.16 32.54 -9.41
N PRO A 623 -6.55 32.63 -8.12
CA PRO A 623 -7.80 32.02 -7.63
C PRO A 623 -9.05 32.49 -8.37
N ALA A 624 -9.09 33.74 -8.85
CA ALA A 624 -10.20 34.27 -9.60
C ALA A 624 -10.35 33.56 -10.94
N ALA A 625 -9.25 33.38 -11.69
CA ALA A 625 -9.25 32.65 -12.96
C ALA A 625 -9.60 31.16 -12.78
N VAL A 626 -9.05 30.53 -11.70
CA VAL A 626 -9.40 29.14 -11.37
C VAL A 626 -10.88 28.98 -11.04
N HIS A 627 -11.48 29.93 -10.32
CA HIS A 627 -12.91 29.93 -10.03
C HIS A 627 -13.77 29.94 -11.32
N LEU A 628 -13.39 30.71 -12.32
CA LEU A 628 -14.05 30.70 -13.61
C LEU A 628 -13.93 29.32 -14.30
N VAL A 629 -12.75 28.69 -14.24
CA VAL A 629 -12.56 27.32 -14.77
C VAL A 629 -13.41 26.31 -14.03
N GLN A 630 -13.46 26.39 -12.68
CA GLN A 630 -14.29 25.53 -11.84
C GLN A 630 -15.78 25.66 -12.22
N TYR A 631 -16.27 26.87 -12.48
CA TYR A 631 -17.62 27.09 -12.96
C TYR A 631 -17.89 26.31 -14.27
N ALA A 632 -17.04 26.42 -15.26
CA ALA A 632 -17.20 25.70 -16.53
C ALA A 632 -17.04 24.17 -16.38
N MET A 633 -16.25 23.73 -15.38
CA MET A 633 -16.15 22.31 -15.04
C MET A 633 -17.39 21.79 -14.29
N GLN A 634 -18.10 22.63 -13.55
CA GLN A 634 -19.43 22.28 -13.00
C GLN A 634 -20.46 22.15 -14.14
N GLU A 635 -20.46 23.06 -15.12
CA GLU A 635 -21.30 22.93 -16.32
C GLU A 635 -21.00 21.64 -17.10
N THR A 636 -19.73 21.18 -17.14
CA THR A 636 -19.37 19.88 -17.73
C THR A 636 -20.18 18.75 -17.10
N MET A 637 -20.42 18.81 -15.81
CA MET A 637 -21.17 17.79 -15.09
C MET A 637 -22.69 17.96 -15.24
N GLN A 638 -23.19 19.18 -15.25
CA GLN A 638 -24.63 19.47 -15.28
C GLN A 638 -25.22 19.32 -16.69
N GLU A 639 -24.57 19.85 -17.70
CA GLU A 639 -25.09 20.00 -19.06
C GLU A 639 -24.16 19.42 -20.14
N GLY A 640 -22.87 19.22 -19.79
CA GLY A 640 -21.82 18.84 -20.72
C GLY A 640 -21.53 17.34 -20.78
N THR A 641 -20.28 17.03 -21.12
CA THR A 641 -19.81 15.65 -21.38
C THR A 641 -19.78 14.74 -20.14
N GLY A 642 -19.90 15.29 -18.94
CA GLY A 642 -19.93 14.55 -17.66
C GLY A 642 -21.33 14.25 -17.13
N ARG A 643 -22.39 14.71 -17.79
CA ARG A 643 -23.77 14.62 -17.30
C ARG A 643 -24.23 13.19 -16.94
N SER A 644 -23.73 12.19 -17.65
CA SER A 644 -24.10 10.79 -17.39
C SER A 644 -23.66 10.27 -16.01
N ALA A 645 -22.83 10.99 -15.26
CA ALA A 645 -22.52 10.68 -13.86
C ALA A 645 -23.78 10.61 -12.99
N TYR A 646 -24.74 11.48 -13.26
CA TYR A 646 -25.99 11.56 -12.50
C TYR A 646 -27.01 10.44 -12.78
N TYR A 647 -26.70 9.51 -13.68
CA TYR A 647 -27.42 8.22 -13.73
C TYR A 647 -27.11 7.33 -12.52
N THR A 648 -26.01 7.61 -11.83
CA THR A 648 -25.55 6.83 -10.67
C THR A 648 -25.52 7.69 -9.38
N LEU A 649 -25.25 8.98 -9.53
CA LEU A 649 -25.12 9.94 -8.42
C LEU A 649 -26.40 10.77 -8.25
N PRO A 650 -26.67 11.28 -7.03
CA PRO A 650 -27.80 12.18 -6.80
C PRO A 650 -27.68 13.49 -7.62
N ASP A 651 -28.76 13.93 -8.24
CA ASP A 651 -28.79 15.16 -9.04
C ASP A 651 -28.43 16.44 -8.24
N GLN A 652 -28.66 16.40 -6.92
CA GLN A 652 -28.35 17.52 -6.02
C GLN A 652 -26.87 17.62 -5.65
N LEU A 653 -26.09 16.56 -5.91
CA LEU A 653 -24.68 16.56 -5.60
C LEU A 653 -23.93 17.41 -6.64
N THR A 654 -23.50 18.59 -6.23
CA THR A 654 -22.69 19.45 -7.11
C THR A 654 -21.29 18.87 -7.28
N LEU A 655 -20.83 18.77 -8.51
CA LEU A 655 -19.55 18.20 -8.88
C LEU A 655 -18.90 19.06 -9.97
N ALA A 656 -17.57 19.02 -10.05
CA ALA A 656 -16.83 19.59 -11.16
C ALA A 656 -15.94 18.52 -11.78
N GLY A 657 -15.80 18.51 -13.09
CA GLY A 657 -15.01 17.46 -13.73
C GLY A 657 -14.79 17.68 -15.22
N LYS A 658 -13.97 16.82 -15.81
CA LYS A 658 -13.62 16.83 -17.22
C LYS A 658 -13.44 15.42 -17.76
N THR A 659 -14.02 15.14 -18.91
CA THR A 659 -13.77 13.93 -19.69
C THR A 659 -12.52 14.09 -20.54
N GLY A 660 -11.74 13.02 -20.70
CA GLY A 660 -10.63 12.92 -21.62
C GLY A 660 -10.81 11.72 -22.56
N THR A 661 -10.52 11.91 -23.81
CA THR A 661 -10.50 10.86 -24.83
C THR A 661 -9.32 11.13 -25.74
N THR A 662 -8.52 10.11 -26.03
CA THR A 662 -7.41 10.21 -26.96
C THR A 662 -7.84 9.77 -28.38
N ASP A 663 -7.01 10.07 -29.37
CA ASP A 663 -7.25 9.67 -30.75
C ASP A 663 -7.47 8.16 -30.85
N ASP A 664 -8.35 7.75 -31.76
CA ASP A 664 -8.80 6.36 -31.97
C ASP A 664 -9.46 5.71 -30.73
N GLY A 665 -9.82 6.50 -29.70
CA GLY A 665 -10.41 5.96 -28.48
C GLY A 665 -9.51 4.97 -27.75
N ARG A 666 -8.19 5.22 -27.68
CA ARG A 666 -7.22 4.34 -27.02
C ARG A 666 -7.27 4.46 -25.52
N ASP A 667 -7.40 5.69 -25.04
CA ASP A 667 -7.47 6.02 -23.62
C ASP A 667 -8.74 6.79 -23.30
N ALA A 668 -9.49 6.31 -22.34
CA ALA A 668 -10.64 6.98 -21.76
C ALA A 668 -10.26 7.49 -20.36
N TRP A 669 -10.45 8.79 -20.14
CA TRP A 669 -10.10 9.47 -18.90
C TRP A 669 -11.31 10.20 -18.32
N PHE A 670 -11.35 10.26 -17.01
CA PHE A 670 -12.18 11.20 -16.28
C PHE A 670 -11.44 11.71 -15.04
N ALA A 671 -11.40 13.03 -14.89
CA ALA A 671 -10.90 13.69 -13.69
C ALA A 671 -11.96 14.63 -13.16
N GLY A 672 -12.27 14.52 -11.89
CA GLY A 672 -13.31 15.35 -11.26
C GLY A 672 -13.21 15.37 -9.75
N PHE A 673 -13.95 16.29 -9.14
CA PHE A 673 -13.90 16.52 -7.70
C PHE A 673 -15.25 16.91 -7.12
N SER A 674 -15.40 16.59 -5.84
CA SER A 674 -16.50 17.00 -4.94
C SER A 674 -16.00 18.01 -3.90
N GLY A 675 -16.79 18.27 -2.87
CA GLY A 675 -16.33 19.07 -1.72
C GLY A 675 -15.20 18.44 -0.92
N ASP A 676 -15.08 17.10 -0.97
CA ASP A 676 -14.15 16.34 -0.12
C ASP A 676 -13.01 15.67 -0.92
N LEU A 677 -13.27 15.25 -2.16
CA LEU A 677 -12.42 14.34 -2.91
C LEU A 677 -12.05 14.88 -4.29
N VAL A 678 -10.83 14.57 -4.73
CA VAL A 678 -10.42 14.62 -6.13
C VAL A 678 -10.17 13.20 -6.60
N ALA A 679 -10.72 12.80 -7.74
CA ALA A 679 -10.52 11.45 -8.25
C ALA A 679 -10.26 11.45 -9.75
N VAL A 680 -9.32 10.61 -10.18
CA VAL A 680 -8.93 10.42 -11.58
C VAL A 680 -9.06 8.96 -11.94
N ALA A 681 -9.87 8.67 -12.95
CA ALA A 681 -10.04 7.35 -13.53
C ALA A 681 -9.46 7.30 -14.94
N TRP A 682 -8.77 6.21 -15.24
CA TRP A 682 -8.31 5.86 -16.58
C TRP A 682 -8.80 4.45 -16.94
N VAL A 683 -9.24 4.27 -18.18
CA VAL A 683 -9.57 2.97 -18.77
C VAL A 683 -8.92 2.91 -20.15
N GLY A 684 -8.19 1.82 -20.39
CA GLY A 684 -7.45 1.63 -21.64
C GLY A 684 -6.96 0.21 -21.80
N ARG A 685 -5.97 0.00 -22.67
CA ARG A 685 -5.36 -1.31 -22.93
C ARG A 685 -3.85 -1.22 -22.72
N ASP A 686 -3.24 -2.28 -22.24
CA ASP A 686 -1.77 -2.35 -22.05
C ASP A 686 -1.02 -2.28 -23.39
N ASP A 687 -1.57 -2.87 -24.42
CA ASP A 687 -1.01 -2.87 -25.79
C ASP A 687 -1.24 -1.58 -26.57
N ASN A 688 -1.84 -0.56 -25.92
CA ASN A 688 -2.20 0.72 -26.55
C ASN A 688 -3.14 0.58 -27.76
N GLY A 689 -3.90 -0.52 -27.85
CA GLY A 689 -4.90 -0.71 -28.90
C GLY A 689 -6.16 0.14 -28.67
N PRO A 690 -6.99 0.35 -29.71
CA PRO A 690 -8.27 1.07 -29.58
C PRO A 690 -9.24 0.34 -28.67
N THR A 691 -10.00 1.10 -27.85
CA THR A 691 -10.99 0.55 -26.90
C THR A 691 -12.43 0.76 -27.35
N VAL A 692 -12.67 1.63 -28.34
CA VAL A 692 -13.99 2.17 -28.74
C VAL A 692 -14.71 2.97 -27.64
N LEU A 693 -14.03 3.23 -26.52
CA LEU A 693 -14.57 3.97 -25.37
C LEU A 693 -14.16 5.44 -25.43
N THR A 694 -15.02 6.28 -24.86
CA THR A 694 -14.73 7.70 -24.58
C THR A 694 -14.57 7.88 -23.09
N GLY A 695 -14.10 9.05 -22.64
CA GLY A 695 -14.10 9.40 -21.23
C GLY A 695 -15.46 9.23 -20.56
N ALA A 696 -16.54 9.61 -21.27
CA ALA A 696 -17.92 9.51 -20.78
C ALA A 696 -18.43 8.05 -20.72
N SER A 697 -18.01 7.16 -21.62
CA SER A 697 -18.48 5.76 -21.66
C SER A 697 -17.55 4.75 -21.00
N GLY A 698 -16.28 5.12 -20.73
CA GLY A 698 -15.27 4.25 -20.13
C GLY A 698 -14.92 4.64 -18.70
N ALA A 699 -14.21 5.76 -18.51
CA ALA A 699 -13.69 6.16 -17.21
C ALA A 699 -14.76 6.76 -16.27
N LEU A 700 -15.68 7.57 -16.78
CA LEU A 700 -16.74 8.21 -15.99
C LEU A 700 -17.64 7.19 -15.26
N PRO A 701 -18.08 6.06 -15.86
CA PRO A 701 -18.83 5.03 -15.12
C PRO A 701 -18.07 4.43 -13.93
N VAL A 702 -16.76 4.22 -14.08
CA VAL A 702 -15.91 3.72 -12.99
C VAL A 702 -15.80 4.76 -11.87
N TRP A 703 -15.54 6.02 -12.25
CA TRP A 703 -15.48 7.14 -11.32
C TRP A 703 -16.79 7.33 -10.56
N SER A 704 -17.92 7.37 -11.27
CA SER A 704 -19.25 7.56 -10.66
C SER A 704 -19.64 6.41 -9.72
N ALA A 705 -19.31 5.16 -10.10
CA ALA A 705 -19.56 3.99 -9.28
C ALA A 705 -18.74 4.01 -7.97
N MET A 706 -17.55 4.59 -7.98
CA MET A 706 -16.75 4.81 -6.76
C MET A 706 -17.38 5.91 -5.91
N MET A 707 -17.67 7.08 -6.51
CA MET A 707 -18.23 8.24 -5.81
C MET A 707 -19.56 7.91 -5.12
N ALA A 708 -20.39 7.06 -5.72
CA ALA A 708 -21.68 6.64 -5.15
C ALA A 708 -21.57 5.77 -3.88
N GLN A 709 -20.40 5.24 -3.56
CA GLN A 709 -20.19 4.38 -2.39
C GLN A 709 -19.59 5.13 -1.19
N ILE A 710 -19.25 6.41 -1.36
CA ILE A 710 -18.55 7.21 -0.36
C ILE A 710 -19.45 8.39 0.03
N PRO A 711 -19.75 8.60 1.33
CA PRO A 711 -20.37 9.82 1.79
C PRO A 711 -19.50 11.03 1.43
N GLN A 712 -20.11 12.06 0.84
CA GLN A 712 -19.38 13.24 0.41
C GLN A 712 -20.30 14.46 0.31
N HIS A 713 -19.67 15.64 0.37
CA HIS A 713 -20.35 16.92 0.18
C HIS A 713 -20.26 17.38 -1.28
N GLY A 714 -21.25 18.15 -1.71
CA GLY A 714 -21.20 18.80 -3.00
C GLY A 714 -20.07 19.82 -3.08
N PHE A 715 -19.50 19.97 -4.27
CA PHE A 715 -18.49 20.99 -4.53
C PHE A 715 -19.10 22.38 -4.49
N SER A 716 -18.65 23.20 -3.55
CA SER A 716 -19.00 24.60 -3.41
C SER A 716 -17.70 25.40 -3.33
N PRO A 717 -17.24 25.98 -4.45
CA PRO A 717 -16.00 26.75 -4.45
C PRO A 717 -16.16 28.02 -3.60
N VAL A 718 -15.11 28.33 -2.84
CA VAL A 718 -15.02 29.62 -2.18
C VAL A 718 -14.91 30.70 -3.24
N MET A 719 -15.77 31.71 -3.18
CA MET A 719 -15.70 32.84 -4.11
C MET A 719 -14.49 33.70 -3.75
N PRO A 720 -13.51 33.86 -4.66
CA PRO A 720 -12.34 34.69 -4.38
C PRO A 720 -12.72 36.19 -4.41
N ASP A 721 -11.87 36.99 -3.73
CA ASP A 721 -11.95 38.44 -3.88
C ASP A 721 -11.78 38.85 -5.34
N GLY A 722 -12.56 39.85 -5.78
CA GLY A 722 -12.52 40.33 -7.16
C GLY A 722 -13.31 39.50 -8.16
N VAL A 723 -14.14 38.52 -7.75
CA VAL A 723 -15.08 37.81 -8.61
C VAL A 723 -16.51 38.28 -8.30
N GLN A 724 -17.27 38.55 -9.34
CA GLN A 724 -18.69 38.94 -9.25
C GLN A 724 -19.53 38.13 -10.25
N TYR A 725 -20.76 37.79 -9.85
CA TYR A 725 -21.70 37.08 -10.71
C TYR A 725 -22.67 38.06 -11.36
N HIS A 726 -22.83 37.94 -12.67
CA HIS A 726 -23.75 38.75 -13.43
C HIS A 726 -24.65 37.89 -14.33
N TRP A 727 -25.91 38.32 -14.44
CA TRP A 727 -26.82 37.78 -15.45
C TRP A 727 -26.43 38.28 -16.83
N VAL A 728 -26.14 37.38 -17.76
CA VAL A 728 -25.69 37.68 -19.11
C VAL A 728 -26.49 36.89 -20.13
N ASP A 729 -26.66 37.48 -21.29
CA ASP A 729 -26.97 36.80 -22.56
C ASP A 729 -25.62 36.54 -23.27
N ALA A 730 -25.19 35.28 -23.26
CA ALA A 730 -23.89 34.90 -23.80
C ALA A 730 -23.82 35.04 -25.35
N GLN A 731 -24.96 34.94 -26.02
CA GLN A 731 -25.03 35.14 -27.48
C GLN A 731 -24.92 36.63 -27.86
N ALA A 732 -25.58 37.46 -27.08
CA ALA A 732 -25.51 38.93 -27.28
C ALA A 732 -24.25 39.54 -26.67
N GLN A 733 -23.45 38.76 -25.86
CA GLN A 733 -22.29 39.23 -25.10
C GLN A 733 -22.61 40.48 -24.28
N ALA A 734 -23.73 40.44 -23.56
CA ALA A 734 -24.26 41.61 -22.88
C ALA A 734 -24.86 41.21 -21.52
N LEU A 735 -24.83 42.13 -20.57
CA LEU A 735 -25.57 42.01 -19.32
C LEU A 735 -27.07 41.99 -19.59
N THR A 736 -27.83 41.17 -18.89
CA THR A 736 -29.27 41.05 -19.00
C THR A 736 -29.93 40.98 -17.63
N GLY A 737 -31.24 40.85 -17.61
CA GLY A 737 -31.99 40.68 -16.33
C GLY A 737 -32.18 39.21 -15.97
N GLU A 738 -32.33 38.94 -14.65
CA GLU A 738 -32.82 37.67 -14.16
C GLU A 738 -34.21 37.38 -14.77
N GLY A 739 -34.43 36.16 -15.26
CA GLY A 739 -35.71 35.76 -15.85
C GLY A 739 -35.82 36.01 -17.35
N CYS A 740 -34.85 36.61 -18.03
CA CYS A 740 -34.79 36.64 -19.49
C CYS A 740 -34.50 35.24 -20.06
N ALA A 741 -35.08 34.90 -21.21
CA ALA A 741 -35.08 33.53 -21.75
C ALA A 741 -33.68 32.93 -21.97
N ASN A 742 -32.68 33.77 -22.29
CA ASN A 742 -31.29 33.33 -22.52
C ASN A 742 -30.34 33.74 -21.37
N ALA A 743 -30.90 34.20 -20.24
CA ALA A 743 -30.10 34.68 -19.13
C ALA A 743 -29.39 33.51 -18.41
N ARG A 744 -28.08 33.67 -18.21
CA ARG A 744 -27.27 32.78 -17.43
C ARG A 744 -26.49 33.59 -16.39
N LEU A 745 -26.44 33.09 -15.14
CA LEU A 745 -25.64 33.68 -14.08
C LEU A 745 -24.20 33.21 -14.21
N VAL A 746 -23.28 34.09 -14.57
CA VAL A 746 -21.89 33.74 -14.90
C VAL A 746 -20.94 34.59 -14.06
N PRO A 747 -19.85 34.01 -13.51
CA PRO A 747 -18.82 34.76 -12.79
C PRO A 747 -17.88 35.51 -13.74
N PHE A 748 -17.46 36.71 -13.29
CA PHE A 748 -16.48 37.57 -13.97
C PHE A 748 -15.44 38.04 -12.96
N ILE A 749 -14.21 38.22 -13.42
CA ILE A 749 -13.23 39.02 -12.68
C ILE A 749 -13.68 40.47 -12.77
N THR A 750 -13.75 41.17 -11.66
CA THR A 750 -14.26 42.54 -11.58
C THR A 750 -13.60 43.46 -12.63
N GLY A 751 -14.42 44.14 -13.40
CA GLY A 751 -13.99 45.02 -14.49
C GLY A 751 -13.87 44.34 -15.88
N SER A 752 -14.09 42.99 -15.94
CA SER A 752 -14.11 42.23 -17.20
C SER A 752 -15.54 41.93 -17.70
N GLU A 753 -16.56 42.31 -16.95
CA GLU A 753 -17.97 42.13 -17.33
C GLU A 753 -18.34 42.97 -18.57
N PRO A 754 -19.29 42.49 -19.39
CA PRO A 754 -19.72 43.22 -20.58
C PRO A 754 -20.22 44.63 -20.28
N ALA A 755 -19.76 45.59 -21.01
CA ALA A 755 -20.25 46.97 -20.90
C ALA A 755 -21.67 47.16 -21.48
N MET A 756 -22.09 46.29 -22.43
CA MET A 756 -23.40 46.33 -23.06
C MET A 756 -24.47 45.69 -22.19
N ARG A 757 -25.69 46.24 -22.26
CA ARG A 757 -26.89 45.66 -21.67
C ARG A 757 -27.95 45.41 -22.75
N THR A 758 -28.66 44.27 -22.57
CA THR A 758 -29.84 43.97 -23.41
C THR A 758 -31.09 43.92 -22.57
N ASP A 759 -32.25 44.18 -23.21
CA ASP A 759 -33.54 43.81 -22.67
C ASP A 759 -33.80 42.29 -22.85
N CYS A 760 -34.90 41.78 -22.27
CA CYS A 760 -35.28 40.37 -22.41
C CYS A 760 -35.61 39.92 -23.84
N ASN A 761 -35.68 40.81 -24.79
CA ASN A 761 -35.94 40.53 -26.21
C ASN A 761 -34.65 40.55 -27.04
N GLY A 762 -33.51 40.71 -26.42
CA GLY A 762 -32.20 40.73 -27.11
C GLY A 762 -31.89 42.08 -27.78
N ASN A 763 -32.71 43.12 -27.59
CA ASN A 763 -32.46 44.45 -28.15
C ASN A 763 -31.35 45.15 -27.38
N ILE A 764 -30.29 45.55 -28.07
CA ILE A 764 -29.21 46.38 -27.51
C ILE A 764 -29.78 47.79 -27.31
N GLY A 765 -30.35 48.06 -26.17
CA GLY A 765 -31.04 49.33 -25.94
C GLY A 765 -30.78 49.92 -24.58
N GLY A 766 -30.03 50.99 -24.51
CA GLY A 766 -29.91 51.81 -23.31
C GLY A 766 -28.70 52.73 -23.27
N GLN A 767 -27.49 52.24 -23.53
CA GLN A 767 -26.29 53.09 -23.44
C GLN A 767 -26.11 54.03 -24.66
N ILE A 768 -26.56 53.59 -25.85
CA ILE A 768 -26.52 54.47 -27.04
C ILE A 768 -27.44 55.67 -26.78
N ARG A 769 -28.58 55.47 -26.14
CA ARG A 769 -29.51 56.56 -25.82
C ARG A 769 -28.98 57.50 -24.75
N SER A 770 -28.36 56.99 -23.69
CA SER A 770 -27.74 57.81 -22.62
C SER A 770 -26.48 58.51 -23.09
N TRP A 771 -25.72 57.92 -24.04
CA TRP A 771 -24.56 58.56 -24.68
C TRP A 771 -25.01 59.71 -25.59
N PHE A 772 -26.07 59.51 -26.40
CA PHE A 772 -26.64 60.59 -27.20
C PHE A 772 -27.31 61.67 -26.36
N GLU A 773 -28.03 61.32 -25.26
CA GLU A 773 -28.63 62.30 -24.35
C GLU A 773 -27.60 63.09 -23.55
N GLY A 774 -26.39 62.48 -23.27
CA GLY A 774 -25.23 63.16 -22.67
C GLY A 774 -24.46 64.10 -23.60
N LEU A 775 -24.59 63.91 -24.92
CA LEU A 775 -23.93 64.76 -25.92
C LEU A 775 -24.76 66.00 -26.26
N PHE A 776 -26.04 66.05 -25.87
CA PHE A 776 -26.97 67.18 -26.09
C PHE A 776 -27.40 67.90 -24.81
N ARG A 777 -26.70 67.65 -23.68
CA ARG A 777 -26.68 68.51 -22.48
C ARG A 777 -25.28 69.15 -22.40
#